data_a5848035915aca17c399eee59d14a028
#
_entry.id   a5848035915aca17c399eee59d14a028
#
_cell.length_a   1.000
_cell.length_b   1.000
_cell.length_c   1.000
_cell.angle_alpha   90.00
_cell.angle_beta   90.00
_cell.angle_gamma   90.00
#
_symmetry.space_group_name_H-M   'P 1'
#
loop_
_entity.id
_entity.type
_entity.pdbx_description
1 polymer ?
#
loop_
_entity_poly.entity_id
_entity_poly.type
_entity_poly.pdbx_seq_one_letter_code
_entity_poly.pdbx_strand_id
1 'polypeptide(L)'
;MITKFDIIKLKSLAALGNVEAMYTLACDYLYGVGVDVDLIQAHSYLENAVDKGFEPAKGMIETVFADKGNSTELAPEFKEGIYEAFKSMCQDADKGIPAALHMKSMFRLSDDTDDFRFKRAVKEQELACQQDYVPALCSLGIVYHRGNRVKGKEQEGLSMILRAAEKEYIPALQYMMRVWPEKVYPIIKQISEKDDADGEIFHMLSQFYREGIVVDKDINEFVNLLKKSAEKKSVDAFYDLGILYEFGKNGVKRDISKAVEYYEQGVALDDADCMINLGCILETSNEYPNDKKRAFELYSKAAEKDKGFAYNNLGTCYKRGIGTEVNKEKALECYTKAADMQCMEAYWNLYMYYMDEVCTPRDFKKAVEWLQKGDEAGNMQCTYQITKHIEHGDGIERNAAKYYFYMNKAAAGGYEEAYLDLANCYKAGIGTQQSGNLAFEWYQKAAKVSVEGITALAQCYTYGIGTQQDYDKAVELYKIAAEQGDAQAQCDLGICYRSGEGVEKDPVKAIEWYLKAAEQGHGGALNNLGIMYQHGIGVESDIDQAAEYYLKAAEAGNADGQFCIGLFYANGAGVEQNYEEAIKWFKEAASQGEPDSMFHLAQLYNEGLGVEKDMNLVAIYLYMAADRGFQPAIDAINKNRIPRPERKE
;
A
#
# COMPACT_ATOMS: atom_id res chain seq x y z
N MET A 1 4.31 20.37 -18.68
CA MET A 1 3.75 19.08 -19.15
C MET A 1 2.26 19.20 -19.10
N ILE A 2 1.59 19.03 -20.24
CA ILE A 2 0.14 18.79 -20.25
C ILE A 2 -0.02 17.41 -19.60
N THR A 3 -0.67 17.33 -18.46
CA THR A 3 -0.89 16.06 -17.77
C THR A 3 -2.06 15.32 -18.43
N LYS A 4 -2.15 13.99 -18.29
CA LYS A 4 -3.35 13.24 -18.70
C LYS A 4 -4.65 13.84 -18.09
N PHE A 5 -4.55 14.52 -16.98
CA PHE A 5 -5.64 15.24 -16.32
C PHE A 5 -6.11 16.45 -17.11
N ASP A 6 -5.20 17.19 -17.75
CA ASP A 6 -5.55 18.34 -18.60
C ASP A 6 -6.30 17.89 -19.86
N ILE A 7 -5.97 16.72 -20.41
CA ILE A 7 -6.64 16.11 -21.56
C ILE A 7 -8.08 15.71 -21.25
N ILE A 8 -8.30 15.04 -20.11
CA ILE A 8 -9.66 14.63 -19.68
C ILE A 8 -10.56 15.85 -19.57
N LYS A 9 -10.01 16.92 -19.09
CA LYS A 9 -10.72 18.17 -18.91
C LYS A 9 -11.02 18.89 -20.22
N LEU A 10 -10.06 18.91 -21.12
CA LEU A 10 -10.30 19.42 -22.48
C LEU A 10 -11.40 18.60 -23.17
N LYS A 11 -11.46 17.27 -22.93
CA LYS A 11 -12.55 16.40 -23.43
C LYS A 11 -13.91 16.82 -22.86
N SER A 12 -13.98 17.13 -21.57
CA SER A 12 -15.23 17.58 -20.94
C SER A 12 -15.69 18.94 -21.51
N LEU A 13 -14.78 19.91 -21.68
CA LEU A 13 -15.07 21.19 -22.26
C LEU A 13 -15.47 21.07 -23.74
N ALA A 14 -14.82 20.21 -24.50
CA ALA A 14 -15.17 19.93 -25.89
C ALA A 14 -16.56 19.30 -26.01
N ALA A 15 -16.93 18.38 -25.11
CA ALA A 15 -18.27 17.78 -25.05
C ALA A 15 -19.35 18.81 -24.73
N LEU A 16 -19.02 19.86 -23.97
CA LEU A 16 -19.90 21.00 -23.69
C LEU A 16 -19.98 22.02 -24.84
N GLY A 17 -19.25 21.79 -25.93
CA GLY A 17 -19.31 22.62 -27.12
C GLY A 17 -18.28 23.74 -27.18
N ASN A 18 -17.26 23.72 -26.28
CA ASN A 18 -16.18 24.69 -26.32
C ASN A 18 -15.26 24.43 -27.52
N VAL A 19 -15.30 25.33 -28.52
CA VAL A 19 -14.58 25.17 -29.78
C VAL A 19 -13.05 25.23 -29.65
N GLU A 20 -12.55 25.99 -28.68
CA GLU A 20 -11.12 26.11 -28.40
C GLU A 20 -10.59 24.82 -27.75
N ALA A 21 -11.38 24.20 -26.85
CA ALA A 21 -11.04 22.90 -26.28
C ALA A 21 -11.05 21.78 -27.33
N MET A 22 -12.01 21.80 -28.26
CA MET A 22 -12.05 20.89 -29.42
C MET A 22 -10.81 21.03 -30.28
N TYR A 23 -10.43 22.26 -30.63
CA TYR A 23 -9.24 22.54 -31.43
C TYR A 23 -7.96 22.13 -30.70
N THR A 24 -7.86 22.40 -29.40
CA THR A 24 -6.71 22.00 -28.56
C THR A 24 -6.58 20.49 -28.50
N LEU A 25 -7.68 19.76 -28.25
CA LEU A 25 -7.67 18.30 -28.26
C LEU A 25 -7.30 17.73 -29.63
N ALA A 26 -7.80 18.31 -30.69
CA ALA A 26 -7.41 17.89 -32.04
C ALA A 26 -5.91 18.02 -32.25
N CYS A 27 -5.31 19.11 -31.81
CA CYS A 27 -3.86 19.29 -31.84
C CYS A 27 -3.11 18.28 -30.93
N ASP A 28 -3.63 18.04 -29.73
CA ASP A 28 -3.04 17.08 -28.81
C ASP A 28 -3.03 15.66 -29.41
N TYR A 29 -4.13 15.25 -30.05
CA TYR A 29 -4.20 13.97 -30.77
C TYR A 29 -3.38 13.91 -32.05
N LEU A 30 -3.23 15.05 -32.78
CA LEU A 30 -2.39 15.12 -33.95
C LEU A 30 -0.89 14.97 -33.62
N TYR A 31 -0.48 15.57 -32.52
CA TYR A 31 0.95 15.70 -32.18
C TYR A 31 1.40 14.79 -31.05
N GLY A 32 0.50 13.99 -30.46
CA GLY A 32 0.82 13.11 -29.34
C GLY A 32 1.17 13.86 -28.05
N VAL A 33 0.56 15.02 -27.81
CA VAL A 33 0.83 15.84 -26.64
C VAL A 33 -0.07 15.40 -25.48
N GLY A 34 0.48 14.61 -24.58
CA GLY A 34 -0.25 14.06 -23.42
C GLY A 34 -1.22 12.91 -23.73
N VAL A 35 -1.37 12.57 -25.02
CA VAL A 35 -2.15 11.44 -25.56
C VAL A 35 -1.37 10.79 -26.68
N ASP A 36 -1.68 9.53 -27.00
CA ASP A 36 -1.16 8.91 -28.23
C ASP A 36 -1.73 9.58 -29.48
N VAL A 37 -0.95 9.57 -30.55
CA VAL A 37 -1.40 10.13 -31.84
C VAL A 37 -2.62 9.35 -32.32
N ASP A 38 -3.76 10.03 -32.42
CA ASP A 38 -5.02 9.49 -32.91
C ASP A 38 -5.68 10.47 -33.88
N LEU A 39 -5.55 10.15 -35.11
CA LEU A 39 -6.00 11.04 -36.21
C LEU A 39 -7.51 11.01 -36.42
N ILE A 40 -8.17 9.92 -36.04
CA ILE A 40 -9.63 9.81 -36.12
C ILE A 40 -10.23 10.74 -35.07
N GLN A 41 -9.72 10.75 -33.87
CA GLN A 41 -10.13 11.64 -32.81
C GLN A 41 -9.80 13.09 -33.14
N ALA A 42 -8.59 13.35 -33.63
CA ALA A 42 -8.19 14.68 -34.06
C ALA A 42 -9.13 15.27 -35.14
N HIS A 43 -9.45 14.48 -36.18
CA HIS A 43 -10.38 14.89 -37.24
C HIS A 43 -11.77 15.17 -36.69
N SER A 44 -12.31 14.27 -35.87
CA SER A 44 -13.64 14.43 -35.26
C SER A 44 -13.75 15.72 -34.43
N TYR A 45 -12.73 16.05 -33.65
CA TYR A 45 -12.70 17.28 -32.86
C TYR A 45 -12.60 18.55 -33.76
N LEU A 46 -11.83 18.47 -34.84
CA LEU A 46 -11.72 19.57 -35.79
C LEU A 46 -13.07 19.81 -36.53
N GLU A 47 -13.71 18.74 -37.01
CA GLU A 47 -15.04 18.85 -37.65
C GLU A 47 -16.06 19.49 -36.70
N ASN A 48 -16.12 19.00 -35.46
CA ASN A 48 -17.02 19.58 -34.46
C ASN A 48 -16.74 21.06 -34.18
N ALA A 49 -15.47 21.49 -34.21
CA ALA A 49 -15.10 22.90 -34.06
C ALA A 49 -15.50 23.73 -35.27
N VAL A 50 -15.35 23.19 -36.50
CA VAL A 50 -15.78 23.84 -37.75
C VAL A 50 -17.29 24.01 -37.78
N ASP A 51 -18.06 22.99 -37.43
CA ASP A 51 -19.53 23.06 -37.41
C ASP A 51 -20.06 24.12 -36.45
N LYS A 52 -19.24 24.50 -35.45
CA LYS A 52 -19.53 25.60 -34.53
C LYS A 52 -18.91 26.95 -34.95
N GLY A 53 -18.38 27.04 -36.17
CA GLY A 53 -17.90 28.28 -36.77
C GLY A 53 -16.45 28.66 -36.39
N PHE A 54 -15.63 27.71 -35.92
CA PHE A 54 -14.24 27.98 -35.58
C PHE A 54 -13.33 27.87 -36.82
N GLU A 55 -13.11 28.97 -37.52
CA GLU A 55 -12.34 29.05 -38.78
C GLU A 55 -10.92 28.45 -38.72
N PRO A 56 -10.14 28.57 -37.62
CA PRO A 56 -8.82 27.91 -37.54
C PRO A 56 -8.85 26.39 -37.72
N ALA A 57 -9.92 25.73 -37.26
CA ALA A 57 -10.07 24.27 -37.42
C ALA A 57 -10.28 23.86 -38.87
N LYS A 58 -10.95 24.69 -39.66
CA LYS A 58 -11.21 24.47 -41.10
C LYS A 58 -9.90 24.44 -41.90
N GLY A 59 -9.04 25.43 -41.67
CA GLY A 59 -7.71 25.45 -42.31
C GLY A 59 -6.85 24.25 -41.95
N MET A 60 -6.99 23.74 -40.74
CA MET A 60 -6.27 22.54 -40.30
C MET A 60 -6.82 21.24 -40.93
N ILE A 61 -8.16 21.11 -41.05
CA ILE A 61 -8.78 20.00 -41.81
C ILE A 61 -8.32 19.97 -43.26
N GLU A 62 -8.41 21.10 -43.94
CA GLU A 62 -8.00 21.23 -45.35
C GLU A 62 -6.52 20.86 -45.56
N THR A 63 -5.67 21.15 -44.58
CA THR A 63 -4.22 20.87 -44.65
C THR A 63 -3.85 19.45 -44.29
N VAL A 64 -4.50 18.86 -43.27
CA VAL A 64 -4.13 17.55 -42.72
C VAL A 64 -4.86 16.38 -43.37
N PHE A 65 -6.16 16.60 -43.75
CA PHE A 65 -7.05 15.51 -44.14
C PHE A 65 -7.57 15.59 -45.59
N ALA A 66 -7.19 16.64 -46.34
CA ALA A 66 -7.78 16.95 -47.66
C ALA A 66 -7.64 15.88 -48.75
N ASP A 67 -6.91 14.80 -48.53
CA ASP A 67 -6.62 13.89 -49.65
C ASP A 67 -6.74 12.36 -49.38
N LYS A 68 -7.27 11.90 -48.24
CA LYS A 68 -7.36 10.42 -48.03
C LYS A 68 -8.58 9.98 -47.21
N GLY A 69 -9.55 9.41 -47.93
CA GLY A 69 -10.60 8.60 -47.31
C GLY A 69 -10.03 7.44 -46.48
N ASN A 70 -10.56 7.29 -45.28
CA ASN A 70 -10.57 6.08 -44.39
C ASN A 70 -9.40 5.11 -44.50
N SER A 71 -8.16 5.45 -44.19
CA SER A 71 -7.11 4.46 -43.92
C SER A 71 -6.42 4.69 -42.59
N THR A 72 -6.44 3.67 -41.75
CA THR A 72 -5.92 3.64 -40.38
C THR A 72 -4.42 3.27 -40.27
N GLU A 73 -3.68 3.21 -41.39
CA GLU A 73 -2.24 2.90 -41.39
C GLU A 73 -1.39 4.14 -41.66
N LEU A 74 -0.47 4.41 -40.73
CA LEU A 74 0.51 5.50 -40.75
C LEU A 74 1.54 5.30 -41.88
N ALA A 75 1.23 5.72 -43.10
CA ALA A 75 2.18 5.77 -44.18
C ALA A 75 3.22 6.92 -43.99
N PRO A 76 4.42 6.83 -44.57
CA PRO A 76 5.46 7.86 -44.48
C PRO A 76 4.99 9.27 -44.89
N GLU A 77 4.04 9.34 -45.78
CA GLU A 77 3.38 10.58 -46.26
C GLU A 77 2.59 11.30 -45.14
N PHE A 78 2.26 10.60 -44.08
CA PHE A 78 1.51 11.11 -42.90
C PHE A 78 2.38 12.02 -42.01
N LYS A 79 3.69 11.78 -41.92
CA LYS A 79 4.63 12.69 -41.26
C LYS A 79 4.67 14.06 -41.94
N GLU A 80 4.44 14.07 -43.24
CA GLU A 80 4.40 15.30 -44.06
C GLU A 80 3.14 16.10 -43.82
N GLY A 81 1.97 15.44 -43.68
CA GLY A 81 0.69 16.10 -43.34
C GLY A 81 0.70 16.74 -41.93
N ILE A 82 1.27 16.05 -40.92
CA ILE A 82 1.47 16.62 -39.58
C ILE A 82 2.42 17.81 -39.64
N TYR A 83 3.48 17.73 -40.44
CA TYR A 83 4.43 18.82 -40.62
C TYR A 83 3.78 20.05 -41.29
N GLU A 84 2.94 19.86 -42.33
CA GLU A 84 2.23 20.97 -43.00
C GLU A 84 1.15 21.57 -42.08
N ALA A 85 0.45 20.79 -41.24
CA ALA A 85 -0.47 21.32 -40.27
C ALA A 85 0.23 22.15 -39.17
N PHE A 86 1.35 21.68 -38.69
CA PHE A 86 2.20 22.47 -37.77
C PHE A 86 2.69 23.76 -38.45
N LYS A 87 3.04 23.68 -39.71
CA LYS A 87 3.46 24.84 -40.52
C LYS A 87 2.32 25.83 -40.73
N SER A 88 1.09 25.37 -40.98
CA SER A 88 -0.09 26.21 -41.06
C SER A 88 -0.37 26.93 -39.74
N MET A 89 -0.35 26.19 -38.63
CA MET A 89 -0.48 26.78 -37.28
C MET A 89 0.63 27.81 -37.02
N CYS A 90 1.88 27.52 -37.44
CA CYS A 90 2.96 28.47 -37.32
C CYS A 90 2.74 29.73 -38.17
N GLN A 91 2.14 29.62 -39.37
CA GLN A 91 1.80 30.75 -40.21
C GLN A 91 0.69 31.62 -39.59
N ASP A 92 -0.31 31.00 -38.95
CA ASP A 92 -1.36 31.72 -38.26
C ASP A 92 -0.85 32.40 -36.98
N ALA A 93 0.06 31.77 -36.28
CA ALA A 93 0.78 32.39 -35.16
C ALA A 93 1.63 33.58 -35.65
N ASP A 94 2.28 33.49 -36.81
CA ASP A 94 3.05 34.58 -37.42
C ASP A 94 2.16 35.73 -37.90
N LYS A 95 0.86 35.49 -38.19
CA LYS A 95 -0.16 36.50 -38.39
C LYS A 95 -0.70 37.11 -37.07
N GLY A 96 -0.28 36.61 -35.95
CA GLY A 96 -0.65 37.11 -34.63
C GLY A 96 -1.97 36.57 -34.08
N ILE A 97 -2.50 35.46 -34.61
CA ILE A 97 -3.74 34.86 -34.11
C ILE A 97 -3.48 34.30 -32.67
N PRO A 98 -4.22 34.77 -31.63
CA PRO A 98 -3.90 34.45 -30.23
C PRO A 98 -3.95 32.99 -29.91
N ALA A 99 -4.93 32.23 -30.41
CA ALA A 99 -5.04 30.79 -30.20
C ALA A 99 -3.85 30.04 -30.81
N ALA A 100 -3.45 30.39 -32.03
CA ALA A 100 -2.29 29.77 -32.69
C ALA A 100 -0.97 30.14 -32.02
N LEU A 101 -0.81 31.38 -31.54
CA LEU A 101 0.33 31.79 -30.71
C LEU A 101 0.42 30.99 -29.43
N HIS A 102 -0.70 30.83 -28.76
CA HIS A 102 -0.78 30.03 -27.51
C HIS A 102 -0.37 28.56 -27.77
N MET A 103 -0.98 27.91 -28.75
CA MET A 103 -0.68 26.51 -29.10
C MET A 103 0.77 26.31 -29.51
N LYS A 104 1.32 27.14 -30.39
CA LYS A 104 2.71 27.12 -30.84
C LYS A 104 3.69 27.25 -29.66
N SER A 105 3.36 28.09 -28.71
CA SER A 105 4.17 28.29 -27.49
C SER A 105 4.08 27.12 -26.53
N MET A 106 2.90 26.53 -26.33
CA MET A 106 2.72 25.36 -25.47
C MET A 106 3.57 24.17 -25.96
N PHE A 107 3.58 23.94 -27.28
CA PHE A 107 4.44 22.90 -27.87
C PHE A 107 5.93 23.11 -27.57
N ARG A 108 6.38 24.36 -27.51
CA ARG A 108 7.79 24.69 -27.16
C ARG A 108 8.07 24.70 -25.67
N LEU A 109 7.06 24.97 -24.84
CA LEU A 109 7.19 24.92 -23.39
C LEU A 109 7.31 23.49 -22.84
N SER A 110 6.87 22.50 -23.60
CA SER A 110 6.99 21.07 -23.26
C SER A 110 8.43 20.52 -23.40
N ASP A 111 9.32 21.22 -24.14
CA ASP A 111 10.73 20.85 -24.30
C ASP A 111 11.59 21.51 -23.21
N ASP A 112 11.91 20.75 -22.17
CA ASP A 112 12.61 21.21 -20.98
C ASP A 112 14.11 21.52 -21.18
N THR A 113 14.65 21.23 -22.37
CA THR A 113 16.11 21.22 -22.58
C THR A 113 16.66 22.49 -23.26
N ASP A 114 15.83 23.30 -23.96
CA ASP A 114 16.29 24.44 -24.76
C ASP A 114 15.81 25.80 -24.23
N ASP A 115 16.73 26.55 -23.61
CA ASP A 115 16.46 27.89 -23.06
C ASP A 115 16.07 28.91 -24.12
N PHE A 116 16.55 28.77 -25.35
CA PHE A 116 16.19 29.67 -26.46
C PHE A 116 14.74 29.43 -26.92
N ARG A 117 14.35 28.19 -27.06
CA ARG A 117 12.97 27.81 -27.40
C ARG A 117 11.99 28.26 -26.33
N PHE A 118 12.36 28.09 -25.06
CA PHE A 118 11.55 28.55 -23.93
C PHE A 118 11.32 30.09 -23.96
N LYS A 119 12.38 30.88 -24.12
CA LYS A 119 12.27 32.35 -24.20
C LYS A 119 11.40 32.81 -25.38
N ARG A 120 11.46 32.09 -26.48
CA ARG A 120 10.60 32.37 -27.65
C ARG A 120 9.15 32.01 -27.36
N ALA A 121 8.90 30.87 -26.72
CA ALA A 121 7.55 30.47 -26.31
C ALA A 121 6.92 31.49 -25.35
N VAL A 122 7.68 31.98 -24.36
CA VAL A 122 7.22 33.04 -23.45
C VAL A 122 6.78 34.30 -24.23
N LYS A 123 7.57 34.74 -25.22
CA LYS A 123 7.20 35.89 -26.05
C LYS A 123 5.92 35.66 -26.87
N GLU A 124 5.74 34.46 -27.42
CA GLU A 124 4.51 34.10 -28.15
C GLU A 124 3.30 34.12 -27.22
N GLN A 125 3.44 33.61 -25.99
CA GLN A 125 2.41 33.72 -24.95
C GLN A 125 2.14 35.16 -24.54
N GLU A 126 3.16 36.00 -24.35
CA GLU A 126 3.01 37.44 -24.05
C GLU A 126 2.20 38.16 -25.13
N LEU A 127 2.42 37.85 -26.41
CA LEU A 127 1.66 38.41 -27.53
C LEU A 127 0.18 37.99 -27.50
N ALA A 128 -0.08 36.70 -27.16
CA ALA A 128 -1.47 36.25 -27.00
C ALA A 128 -2.15 36.90 -25.78
N CYS A 129 -1.41 37.10 -24.69
CA CYS A 129 -1.92 37.81 -23.51
C CYS A 129 -2.20 39.27 -23.74
N GLN A 130 -1.44 39.95 -24.62
CA GLN A 130 -1.72 41.34 -25.05
C GLN A 130 -3.07 41.49 -25.79
N GLN A 131 -3.52 40.42 -26.41
CA GLN A 131 -4.82 40.34 -27.05
C GLN A 131 -5.93 39.81 -26.12
N ASP A 132 -5.62 39.75 -24.81
CA ASP A 132 -6.53 39.30 -23.74
C ASP A 132 -7.06 37.86 -23.93
N TYR A 133 -6.23 37.00 -24.56
CA TYR A 133 -6.56 35.60 -24.77
C TYR A 133 -6.45 34.82 -23.45
N VAL A 134 -7.59 34.39 -22.95
CA VAL A 134 -7.73 33.86 -21.58
C VAL A 134 -6.89 32.62 -21.28
N PRO A 135 -6.83 31.59 -22.16
CA PRO A 135 -5.95 30.45 -21.94
C PRO A 135 -4.46 30.83 -21.81
N ALA A 136 -4.00 31.82 -22.61
CA ALA A 136 -2.64 32.29 -22.53
C ALA A 136 -2.35 33.03 -21.21
N LEU A 137 -3.30 33.85 -20.73
CA LEU A 137 -3.20 34.48 -19.41
C LEU A 137 -3.02 33.46 -18.30
N CYS A 138 -3.76 32.36 -18.33
CA CYS A 138 -3.63 31.31 -17.34
C CYS A 138 -2.28 30.59 -17.45
N SER A 139 -1.92 30.08 -18.65
CA SER A 139 -0.71 29.29 -18.83
C SER A 139 0.58 30.09 -18.59
N LEU A 140 0.69 31.30 -19.13
CA LEU A 140 1.85 32.16 -18.87
C LEU A 140 1.90 32.59 -17.41
N GLY A 141 0.75 32.91 -16.85
CA GLY A 141 0.63 33.23 -15.42
C GLY A 141 1.18 32.12 -14.52
N ILE A 142 0.87 30.87 -14.83
CA ILE A 142 1.41 29.69 -14.10
C ILE A 142 2.92 29.59 -14.27
N VAL A 143 3.46 29.80 -15.48
CA VAL A 143 4.90 29.78 -15.75
C VAL A 143 5.61 30.86 -14.92
N TYR A 144 5.07 32.06 -14.87
CA TYR A 144 5.62 33.16 -14.10
C TYR A 144 5.51 32.91 -12.59
N HIS A 145 4.35 32.47 -12.11
CA HIS A 145 4.14 32.22 -10.69
C HIS A 145 5.07 31.12 -10.14
N ARG A 146 5.31 30.04 -10.91
CA ARG A 146 6.24 28.98 -10.47
C ARG A 146 7.68 29.45 -10.37
N GLY A 147 8.08 30.51 -11.07
CA GLY A 147 9.40 31.15 -10.94
C GLY A 147 10.60 30.28 -11.34
N ASN A 148 10.39 29.04 -11.77
CA ASN A 148 11.47 28.07 -11.98
C ASN A 148 12.46 28.51 -13.08
N ARG A 149 11.96 29.12 -14.14
CA ARG A 149 12.77 29.58 -15.32
C ARG A 149 12.65 31.08 -15.58
N VAL A 150 11.65 31.76 -14.99
CA VAL A 150 11.44 33.22 -15.09
C VAL A 150 11.31 33.76 -13.67
N LYS A 151 12.42 34.26 -13.12
CA LYS A 151 12.47 34.81 -11.75
C LYS A 151 11.98 36.26 -11.70
N GLY A 152 11.35 36.63 -10.58
CA GLY A 152 10.94 37.99 -10.29
C GLY A 152 9.63 38.44 -10.94
N LYS A 153 8.89 37.50 -11.55
CA LYS A 153 7.57 37.75 -12.15
C LYS A 153 6.43 36.99 -11.44
N GLU A 154 6.66 36.47 -10.26
CA GLU A 154 5.75 35.59 -9.52
C GLU A 154 4.41 36.31 -9.23
N GLN A 155 4.45 37.60 -8.84
CA GLN A 155 3.26 38.40 -8.56
C GLN A 155 2.52 38.80 -9.86
N GLU A 156 3.25 39.08 -10.94
CA GLU A 156 2.68 39.31 -12.27
C GLU A 156 1.92 38.05 -12.74
N GLY A 157 2.54 36.88 -12.53
CA GLY A 157 1.91 35.60 -12.84
C GLY A 157 0.58 35.39 -12.12
N LEU A 158 0.54 35.62 -10.81
CA LEU A 158 -0.70 35.54 -10.02
C LEU A 158 -1.77 36.53 -10.52
N SER A 159 -1.38 37.74 -10.86
CA SER A 159 -2.31 38.76 -11.41
C SER A 159 -2.92 38.31 -12.76
N MET A 160 -2.11 37.67 -13.62
CA MET A 160 -2.57 37.15 -14.90
C MET A 160 -3.57 35.99 -14.70
N ILE A 161 -3.28 35.07 -13.78
CA ILE A 161 -4.18 33.96 -13.47
C ILE A 161 -5.49 34.49 -12.86
N LEU A 162 -5.41 35.48 -11.98
CA LEU A 162 -6.59 36.10 -11.38
C LEU A 162 -7.49 36.74 -12.48
N ARG A 163 -6.92 37.46 -13.44
CA ARG A 163 -7.67 38.02 -14.60
C ARG A 163 -8.35 36.90 -15.41
N ALA A 164 -7.70 35.76 -15.60
CA ALA A 164 -8.31 34.62 -16.28
C ALA A 164 -9.44 34.02 -15.44
N ALA A 165 -9.28 33.94 -14.12
CA ALA A 165 -10.30 33.48 -13.18
C ALA A 165 -11.53 34.43 -13.15
N GLU A 166 -11.32 35.75 -13.16
CA GLU A 166 -12.39 36.75 -13.25
C GLU A 166 -13.17 36.66 -14.56
N LYS A 167 -12.58 36.09 -15.60
CA LYS A 167 -13.25 35.74 -16.87
C LYS A 167 -13.85 34.33 -16.87
N GLU A 168 -14.01 33.73 -15.67
CA GLU A 168 -14.67 32.45 -15.47
C GLU A 168 -13.94 31.27 -16.13
N TYR A 169 -12.61 31.42 -16.39
CA TYR A 169 -11.83 30.36 -16.99
C TYR A 169 -11.54 29.29 -15.96
N ILE A 170 -12.20 28.13 -16.10
CA ILE A 170 -12.17 27.03 -15.12
C ILE A 170 -10.75 26.58 -14.74
N PRO A 171 -9.78 26.39 -15.67
CA PRO A 171 -8.42 26.03 -15.27
C PRO A 171 -7.74 27.07 -14.37
N ALA A 172 -8.04 28.36 -14.55
CA ALA A 172 -7.50 29.41 -13.69
C ALA A 172 -8.15 29.38 -12.31
N LEU A 173 -9.45 29.18 -12.20
CA LEU A 173 -10.19 29.02 -10.95
C LEU A 173 -9.63 27.84 -10.14
N GLN A 174 -9.41 26.70 -10.77
CA GLN A 174 -8.87 25.50 -10.11
C GLN A 174 -7.43 25.68 -9.66
N TYR A 175 -6.59 26.34 -10.47
CA TYR A 175 -5.22 26.66 -10.06
C TYR A 175 -5.22 27.58 -8.83
N MET A 176 -6.05 28.63 -8.85
CA MET A 176 -6.18 29.60 -7.76
C MET A 176 -6.73 28.97 -6.47
N MET A 177 -7.61 27.96 -6.55
CA MET A 177 -8.07 27.22 -5.36
C MET A 177 -6.92 26.61 -4.56
N ARG A 178 -5.87 26.15 -5.25
CA ARG A 178 -4.70 25.53 -4.62
C ARG A 178 -3.70 26.56 -4.09
N VAL A 179 -3.58 27.70 -4.76
CA VAL A 179 -2.50 28.68 -4.54
C VAL A 179 -2.98 29.89 -3.74
N TRP A 180 -4.24 30.30 -3.94
CA TRP A 180 -4.76 31.53 -3.33
C TRP A 180 -6.30 31.42 -3.08
N PRO A 181 -6.69 30.47 -2.22
CA PRO A 181 -8.11 30.13 -2.01
C PRO A 181 -8.95 31.33 -1.54
N GLU A 182 -8.38 32.23 -0.72
CA GLU A 182 -9.09 33.38 -0.18
C GLU A 182 -9.49 34.39 -1.29
N LYS A 183 -8.71 34.45 -2.38
CA LYS A 183 -9.00 35.35 -3.50
C LYS A 183 -9.97 34.75 -4.49
N VAL A 184 -9.94 33.44 -4.67
CA VAL A 184 -10.79 32.79 -5.68
C VAL A 184 -12.18 32.40 -5.14
N TYR A 185 -12.32 32.15 -3.84
CA TYR A 185 -13.60 31.81 -3.21
C TYR A 185 -14.73 32.80 -3.53
N PRO A 186 -14.55 34.14 -3.35
CA PRO A 186 -15.61 35.10 -3.67
C PRO A 186 -15.97 35.09 -5.16
N ILE A 187 -15.02 34.85 -6.05
CA ILE A 187 -15.24 34.75 -7.51
C ILE A 187 -16.12 33.52 -7.81
N ILE A 188 -15.71 32.34 -7.32
CA ILE A 188 -16.47 31.09 -7.51
C ILE A 188 -17.89 31.23 -6.93
N LYS A 189 -18.02 31.82 -5.75
CA LYS A 189 -19.31 32.06 -5.12
C LYS A 189 -20.19 32.98 -5.98
N GLN A 190 -19.66 34.08 -6.47
CA GLN A 190 -20.40 35.00 -7.37
C GLN A 190 -20.81 34.31 -8.68
N ILE A 191 -19.95 33.47 -9.27
CA ILE A 191 -20.31 32.70 -10.45
C ILE A 191 -21.42 31.70 -10.15
N SER A 192 -21.38 31.04 -9.00
CA SER A 192 -22.40 30.06 -8.59
C SER A 192 -23.80 30.64 -8.38
N GLU A 193 -23.92 31.97 -8.24
CA GLU A 193 -25.21 32.68 -8.11
C GLU A 193 -25.86 32.97 -9.46
N LYS A 194 -25.19 32.68 -10.59
CA LYS A 194 -25.74 32.85 -11.92
C LYS A 194 -26.64 31.66 -12.32
N ASP A 195 -27.70 31.93 -13.05
CA ASP A 195 -28.65 30.89 -13.50
C ASP A 195 -27.99 29.86 -14.45
N ASP A 196 -27.01 30.31 -15.25
CA ASP A 196 -26.26 29.52 -16.23
C ASP A 196 -24.95 28.94 -15.67
N ALA A 197 -24.71 29.05 -14.35
CA ALA A 197 -23.50 28.54 -13.73
C ALA A 197 -23.26 27.06 -14.07
N ASP A 198 -22.02 26.75 -14.45
CA ASP A 198 -21.57 25.41 -14.80
C ASP A 198 -21.55 24.48 -13.54
N GLY A 199 -21.78 23.20 -13.77
CA GLY A 199 -21.72 22.18 -12.69
C GLY A 199 -20.36 22.14 -11.99
N GLU A 200 -19.27 22.36 -12.68
CA GLU A 200 -17.94 22.41 -12.10
C GLU A 200 -17.77 23.55 -11.09
N ILE A 201 -18.45 24.67 -11.26
CA ILE A 201 -18.43 25.76 -10.30
C ILE A 201 -19.01 25.33 -8.96
N PHE A 202 -20.15 24.61 -8.96
CA PHE A 202 -20.72 24.05 -7.75
C PHE A 202 -19.84 22.96 -7.12
N HIS A 203 -19.19 22.15 -7.96
CA HIS A 203 -18.22 21.16 -7.49
C HIS A 203 -17.04 21.85 -6.79
N MET A 204 -16.43 22.84 -7.43
CA MET A 204 -15.35 23.63 -6.81
C MET A 204 -15.78 24.30 -5.51
N LEU A 205 -16.97 24.93 -5.47
CA LEU A 205 -17.50 25.56 -4.28
C LEU A 205 -17.71 24.56 -3.15
N SER A 206 -18.15 23.34 -3.46
CA SER A 206 -18.36 22.27 -2.48
C SER A 206 -17.07 21.91 -1.73
N GLN A 207 -15.91 21.91 -2.42
CA GLN A 207 -14.63 21.55 -1.82
C GLN A 207 -14.23 22.51 -0.70
N PHE A 208 -14.58 23.80 -0.78
CA PHE A 208 -14.34 24.75 0.31
C PHE A 208 -15.04 24.34 1.61
N TYR A 209 -16.28 23.89 1.50
CA TYR A 209 -17.07 23.42 2.66
C TYR A 209 -16.61 22.03 3.15
N ARG A 210 -16.10 21.18 2.26
CA ARG A 210 -15.54 19.87 2.64
C ARG A 210 -14.29 20.01 3.48
N GLU A 211 -13.37 20.87 3.04
CA GLU A 211 -12.05 21.03 3.67
C GLU A 211 -12.05 22.05 4.81
N GLY A 212 -13.03 22.97 4.85
CA GLY A 212 -13.05 24.07 5.80
C GLY A 212 -12.01 25.16 5.45
N ILE A 213 -11.76 25.38 4.16
CA ILE A 213 -10.81 26.39 3.65
C ILE A 213 -11.61 27.66 3.37
N VAL A 214 -11.18 28.81 3.91
CA VAL A 214 -11.85 30.12 3.79
C VAL A 214 -13.20 30.21 4.49
N VAL A 215 -13.95 29.12 4.57
CA VAL A 215 -15.25 28.99 5.25
C VAL A 215 -15.18 27.85 6.24
N ASP A 216 -16.04 27.86 7.25
CA ASP A 216 -16.15 26.76 8.19
C ASP A 216 -16.60 25.48 7.46
N LYS A 217 -16.09 24.36 7.94
CA LYS A 217 -16.46 23.05 7.40
C LYS A 217 -17.93 22.78 7.61
N ASP A 218 -18.67 22.59 6.53
CA ASP A 218 -20.09 22.27 6.53
C ASP A 218 -20.38 21.13 5.55
N ILE A 219 -20.57 19.95 6.11
CA ILE A 219 -20.82 18.74 5.35
C ILE A 219 -22.20 18.75 4.66
N ASN A 220 -23.19 19.39 5.26
CA ASN A 220 -24.52 19.48 4.65
C ASN A 220 -24.47 20.37 3.40
N GLU A 221 -23.80 21.52 3.49
CA GLU A 221 -23.64 22.41 2.34
C GLU A 221 -22.74 21.78 1.27
N PHE A 222 -21.69 21.06 1.67
CA PHE A 222 -20.88 20.27 0.73
C PHE A 222 -21.74 19.30 -0.10
N VAL A 223 -22.56 18.47 0.55
CA VAL A 223 -23.44 17.50 -0.14
C VAL A 223 -24.50 18.20 -0.99
N ASN A 224 -25.06 19.31 -0.50
CA ASN A 224 -26.05 20.12 -1.24
C ASN A 224 -25.45 20.68 -2.54
N LEU A 225 -24.27 21.25 -2.47
CA LEU A 225 -23.56 21.79 -3.63
C LEU A 225 -23.15 20.68 -4.62
N LEU A 226 -22.72 19.51 -4.16
CA LEU A 226 -22.46 18.36 -5.02
C LEU A 226 -23.72 17.92 -5.78
N LYS A 227 -24.89 17.90 -5.10
CA LYS A 227 -26.15 17.58 -5.79
C LYS A 227 -26.50 18.60 -6.85
N LYS A 228 -26.35 19.90 -6.57
CA LYS A 228 -26.53 20.95 -7.58
C LYS A 228 -25.56 20.78 -8.74
N SER A 229 -24.32 20.44 -8.46
CA SER A 229 -23.32 20.14 -9.47
C SER A 229 -23.73 18.95 -10.35
N ALA A 230 -24.25 17.88 -9.75
CA ALA A 230 -24.76 16.70 -10.47
C ALA A 230 -26.01 17.04 -11.32
N GLU A 231 -26.93 17.87 -10.84
CA GLU A 231 -28.07 18.38 -11.60
C GLU A 231 -27.63 19.13 -12.88
N LYS A 232 -26.48 19.80 -12.82
CA LYS A 232 -25.82 20.46 -13.95
C LYS A 232 -24.90 19.52 -14.76
N LYS A 233 -24.97 18.20 -14.49
CA LYS A 233 -24.24 17.14 -15.19
C LYS A 233 -22.69 17.22 -15.09
N SER A 234 -22.17 17.72 -13.98
CA SER A 234 -20.73 17.61 -13.70
C SER A 234 -20.35 16.16 -13.44
N VAL A 235 -19.37 15.66 -14.16
CA VAL A 235 -18.86 14.28 -14.04
C VAL A 235 -18.24 14.05 -12.67
N ASP A 236 -17.44 15.01 -12.20
CA ASP A 236 -16.77 14.92 -10.90
C ASP A 236 -17.78 14.80 -9.73
N ALA A 237 -18.94 15.46 -9.88
CA ALA A 237 -20.00 15.38 -8.88
C ALA A 237 -20.66 13.98 -8.82
N PHE A 238 -20.84 13.33 -9.95
CA PHE A 238 -21.38 11.96 -9.98
C PHE A 238 -20.42 10.97 -9.31
N TYR A 239 -19.15 11.10 -9.59
CA TYR A 239 -18.10 10.28 -8.95
C TYR A 239 -18.06 10.50 -7.44
N ASP A 240 -17.99 11.77 -6.99
CA ASP A 240 -17.92 12.11 -5.57
C ASP A 240 -19.18 11.67 -4.80
N LEU A 241 -20.37 11.87 -5.36
CA LEU A 241 -21.63 11.42 -4.76
C LEU A 241 -21.69 9.87 -4.71
N GLY A 242 -21.24 9.21 -5.77
CA GLY A 242 -21.10 7.76 -5.79
C GLY A 242 -20.27 7.25 -4.62
N ILE A 243 -19.07 7.79 -4.43
CA ILE A 243 -18.18 7.46 -3.30
C ILE A 243 -18.84 7.77 -1.95
N LEU A 244 -19.49 8.92 -1.81
CA LEU A 244 -20.15 9.30 -0.54
C LEU A 244 -21.20 8.30 -0.13
N TYR A 245 -22.05 7.86 -1.05
CA TYR A 245 -23.09 6.87 -0.77
C TYR A 245 -22.56 5.45 -0.65
N GLU A 246 -21.52 5.08 -1.39
CA GLU A 246 -20.89 3.76 -1.33
C GLU A 246 -20.29 3.49 0.05
N PHE A 247 -19.54 4.46 0.59
CA PHE A 247 -18.78 4.28 1.84
C PHE A 247 -19.47 4.89 3.07
N GLY A 248 -20.54 5.66 2.90
CA GLY A 248 -21.21 6.32 4.02
C GLY A 248 -20.32 7.37 4.70
N LYS A 249 -19.52 8.11 3.93
CA LYS A 249 -18.56 9.11 4.42
C LYS A 249 -19.23 10.45 4.74
N ASN A 250 -18.57 11.26 5.54
CA ASN A 250 -18.97 12.65 5.84
C ASN A 250 -20.42 12.77 6.34
N GLY A 251 -20.88 11.87 7.23
CA GLY A 251 -22.23 11.90 7.79
C GLY A 251 -23.36 11.50 6.83
N VAL A 252 -23.05 11.16 5.59
CA VAL A 252 -23.99 10.58 4.63
C VAL A 252 -24.18 9.11 4.95
N LYS A 253 -25.43 8.66 5.10
CA LYS A 253 -25.73 7.24 5.31
C LYS A 253 -25.36 6.43 4.07
N ARG A 254 -24.67 5.32 4.29
CA ARG A 254 -24.32 4.37 3.22
C ARG A 254 -25.59 3.88 2.50
N ASP A 255 -25.56 3.93 1.17
CA ASP A 255 -26.65 3.52 0.29
C ASP A 255 -26.09 3.10 -1.09
N ILE A 256 -25.88 1.81 -1.26
CA ILE A 256 -25.28 1.26 -2.49
C ILE A 256 -26.16 1.53 -3.72
N SER A 257 -27.49 1.50 -3.57
CA SER A 257 -28.39 1.76 -4.69
C SER A 257 -28.23 3.18 -5.23
N LYS A 258 -28.08 4.17 -4.35
CA LYS A 258 -27.81 5.56 -4.75
C LYS A 258 -26.40 5.71 -5.33
N ALA A 259 -25.40 5.01 -4.76
CA ALA A 259 -24.06 5.03 -5.33
C ALA A 259 -24.06 4.54 -6.78
N VAL A 260 -24.75 3.42 -7.05
CA VAL A 260 -24.93 2.88 -8.41
C VAL A 260 -25.65 3.89 -9.30
N GLU A 261 -26.72 4.52 -8.82
CA GLU A 261 -27.47 5.52 -9.61
C GLU A 261 -26.57 6.69 -10.07
N TYR A 262 -25.69 7.19 -9.18
CA TYR A 262 -24.76 8.27 -9.55
C TYR A 262 -23.66 7.76 -10.47
N TYR A 263 -23.07 6.59 -10.21
CA TYR A 263 -22.06 6.03 -11.12
C TYR A 263 -22.63 5.75 -12.53
N GLU A 264 -23.89 5.27 -12.63
CA GLU A 264 -24.55 5.11 -13.93
C GLU A 264 -24.68 6.43 -14.71
N GLN A 265 -24.94 7.52 -14.02
CA GLN A 265 -24.98 8.83 -14.66
C GLN A 265 -23.59 9.26 -15.16
N GLY A 266 -22.53 9.00 -14.39
CA GLY A 266 -21.15 9.22 -14.82
C GLY A 266 -20.76 8.32 -16.00
N VAL A 267 -21.15 7.04 -15.98
CA VAL A 267 -20.95 6.10 -17.10
C VAL A 267 -21.67 6.57 -18.36
N ALA A 268 -22.88 7.13 -18.24
CA ALA A 268 -23.60 7.69 -19.37
C ALA A 268 -22.91 8.91 -20.00
N LEU A 269 -22.05 9.60 -19.25
CA LEU A 269 -21.15 10.64 -19.72
C LEU A 269 -19.76 10.13 -20.08
N ASP A 270 -19.62 8.82 -20.22
CA ASP A 270 -18.39 8.15 -20.64
C ASP A 270 -17.22 8.30 -19.63
N ASP A 271 -17.52 8.44 -18.33
CA ASP A 271 -16.50 8.58 -17.28
C ASP A 271 -15.90 7.24 -16.87
N ALA A 272 -14.58 7.15 -16.95
CA ALA A 272 -13.85 5.91 -16.69
C ALA A 272 -13.77 5.56 -15.19
N ASP A 273 -13.71 6.53 -14.30
CA ASP A 273 -13.62 6.30 -12.87
C ASP A 273 -14.96 5.79 -12.32
N CYS A 274 -16.08 6.34 -12.81
CA CYS A 274 -17.42 5.81 -12.56
C CYS A 274 -17.59 4.39 -13.13
N MET A 275 -17.05 4.10 -14.34
CA MET A 275 -17.06 2.74 -14.90
C MET A 275 -16.33 1.75 -14.00
N ILE A 276 -15.16 2.11 -13.48
CA ILE A 276 -14.36 1.25 -12.60
C ILE A 276 -15.12 0.98 -11.29
N ASN A 277 -15.64 2.01 -10.61
CA ASN A 277 -16.31 1.85 -9.34
C ASN A 277 -17.63 1.09 -9.46
N LEU A 278 -18.42 1.38 -10.52
CA LEU A 278 -19.62 0.60 -10.82
C LEU A 278 -19.27 -0.87 -11.10
N GLY A 279 -18.22 -1.12 -11.87
CA GLY A 279 -17.70 -2.47 -12.12
C GLY A 279 -17.36 -3.21 -10.82
N CYS A 280 -16.69 -2.54 -9.87
CA CYS A 280 -16.37 -3.10 -8.57
C CYS A 280 -17.63 -3.48 -7.77
N ILE A 281 -18.65 -2.61 -7.75
CA ILE A 281 -19.92 -2.92 -7.07
C ILE A 281 -20.61 -4.12 -7.73
N LEU A 282 -20.69 -4.16 -9.06
CA LEU A 282 -21.31 -5.25 -9.80
C LEU A 282 -20.56 -6.58 -9.66
N GLU A 283 -19.26 -6.54 -9.38
CA GLU A 283 -18.43 -7.72 -9.15
C GLU A 283 -18.56 -8.28 -7.73
N THR A 284 -18.52 -7.39 -6.71
CA THR A 284 -18.21 -7.79 -5.34
C THR A 284 -19.32 -7.54 -4.32
N SER A 285 -20.27 -6.64 -4.60
CA SER A 285 -21.26 -6.24 -3.61
C SER A 285 -22.25 -7.38 -3.29
N ASN A 286 -22.52 -7.57 -1.99
CA ASN A 286 -23.59 -8.43 -1.52
C ASN A 286 -24.93 -7.68 -1.36
N GLU A 287 -24.92 -6.36 -1.45
CA GLU A 287 -26.08 -5.48 -1.26
C GLU A 287 -26.71 -5.03 -2.59
N TYR A 288 -26.06 -5.32 -3.70
CA TYR A 288 -26.53 -5.02 -5.06
C TYR A 288 -26.38 -6.27 -5.94
N PRO A 289 -27.30 -6.52 -6.88
CA PRO A 289 -27.22 -7.68 -7.76
C PRO A 289 -25.90 -7.74 -8.53
N ASN A 290 -25.23 -8.88 -8.42
CA ASN A 290 -23.98 -9.11 -9.13
C ASN A 290 -24.23 -9.27 -10.64
N ASP A 291 -23.50 -8.49 -11.44
CA ASP A 291 -23.43 -8.64 -12.89
C ASP A 291 -21.96 -8.62 -13.33
N LYS A 292 -21.33 -9.78 -13.19
CA LYS A 292 -19.91 -9.94 -13.52
C LYS A 292 -19.59 -9.69 -14.99
N LYS A 293 -20.54 -9.98 -15.89
CA LYS A 293 -20.34 -9.73 -17.31
C LYS A 293 -20.32 -8.24 -17.61
N ARG A 294 -21.25 -7.49 -17.04
CA ARG A 294 -21.29 -6.03 -17.16
C ARG A 294 -20.09 -5.36 -16.50
N ALA A 295 -19.64 -5.89 -15.33
CA ALA A 295 -18.42 -5.40 -14.69
C ALA A 295 -17.21 -5.53 -15.63
N PHE A 296 -17.03 -6.70 -16.27
CA PHE A 296 -15.97 -6.89 -17.25
C PHE A 296 -16.08 -5.94 -18.45
N GLU A 297 -17.29 -5.69 -18.98
CA GLU A 297 -17.53 -4.74 -20.08
C GLU A 297 -17.17 -3.30 -19.67
N LEU A 298 -17.50 -2.89 -18.44
CA LEU A 298 -17.18 -1.57 -17.92
C LEU A 298 -15.66 -1.40 -17.72
N TYR A 299 -14.98 -2.40 -17.16
CA TYR A 299 -13.52 -2.38 -17.05
C TYR A 299 -12.84 -2.32 -18.43
N SER A 300 -13.38 -3.03 -19.42
CA SER A 300 -12.85 -3.02 -20.78
C SER A 300 -12.94 -1.62 -21.39
N LYS A 301 -14.09 -0.96 -21.26
CA LYS A 301 -14.27 0.42 -21.75
C LYS A 301 -13.37 1.42 -21.00
N ALA A 302 -13.25 1.28 -19.68
CA ALA A 302 -12.38 2.14 -18.89
C ALA A 302 -10.89 1.93 -19.25
N ALA A 303 -10.50 0.71 -19.63
CA ALA A 303 -9.14 0.41 -20.07
C ALA A 303 -8.79 1.06 -21.42
N GLU A 304 -9.76 1.18 -22.33
CA GLU A 304 -9.61 1.94 -23.60
C GLU A 304 -9.29 3.42 -23.36
N LYS A 305 -9.57 3.92 -22.15
CA LYS A 305 -9.26 5.29 -21.70
C LYS A 305 -7.97 5.39 -20.90
N ASP A 306 -7.07 4.44 -21.06
CA ASP A 306 -5.77 4.39 -20.39
C ASP A 306 -5.83 4.50 -18.86
N LYS A 307 -6.79 3.83 -18.23
CA LYS A 307 -6.87 3.75 -16.77
C LYS A 307 -6.14 2.52 -16.24
N GLY A 308 -5.05 2.73 -15.51
CA GLY A 308 -4.24 1.65 -14.92
C GLY A 308 -5.06 0.72 -14.00
N PHE A 309 -5.97 1.29 -13.20
CA PHE A 309 -6.88 0.51 -12.36
C PHE A 309 -7.83 -0.39 -13.17
N ALA A 310 -8.29 0.07 -14.34
CA ALA A 310 -9.13 -0.74 -15.21
C ALA A 310 -8.35 -1.94 -15.77
N TYR A 311 -7.13 -1.76 -16.22
CA TYR A 311 -6.26 -2.86 -16.63
C TYR A 311 -5.97 -3.84 -15.48
N ASN A 312 -5.74 -3.34 -14.27
CA ASN A 312 -5.56 -4.19 -13.10
C ASN A 312 -6.79 -5.05 -12.82
N ASN A 313 -7.99 -4.49 -12.87
CA ASN A 313 -9.24 -5.20 -12.66
C ASN A 313 -9.52 -6.20 -13.80
N LEU A 314 -9.25 -5.84 -15.06
CA LEU A 314 -9.31 -6.77 -16.19
C LEU A 314 -8.36 -7.95 -16.01
N GLY A 315 -7.14 -7.70 -15.53
CA GLY A 315 -6.20 -8.76 -15.19
C GLY A 315 -6.79 -9.74 -14.18
N THR A 316 -7.47 -9.24 -13.16
CA THR A 316 -8.18 -10.06 -12.17
C THR A 316 -9.36 -10.82 -12.79
N CYS A 317 -10.11 -10.16 -13.67
CA CYS A 317 -11.21 -10.81 -14.41
C CYS A 317 -10.69 -11.98 -15.25
N TYR A 318 -9.64 -11.80 -16.02
CA TYR A 318 -9.04 -12.87 -16.81
C TYR A 318 -8.39 -13.96 -15.94
N LYS A 319 -7.76 -13.60 -14.81
CA LYS A 319 -7.18 -14.60 -13.89
C LYS A 319 -8.24 -15.51 -13.28
N ARG A 320 -9.39 -14.96 -12.90
CA ARG A 320 -10.43 -15.65 -12.13
C ARG A 320 -11.66 -16.09 -12.96
N GLY A 321 -11.76 -15.68 -14.22
CA GLY A 321 -12.94 -15.94 -15.05
C GLY A 321 -14.16 -15.10 -14.62
N ILE A 322 -13.97 -13.84 -14.25
CA ILE A 322 -15.04 -12.95 -13.80
C ILE A 322 -15.62 -12.25 -15.03
N GLY A 323 -16.84 -12.61 -15.42
CA GLY A 323 -17.51 -12.06 -16.61
C GLY A 323 -16.88 -12.46 -17.94
N THR A 324 -15.84 -13.27 -17.93
CA THR A 324 -15.10 -13.78 -19.09
C THR A 324 -14.54 -15.17 -18.82
N GLU A 325 -13.97 -15.84 -19.81
CA GLU A 325 -13.23 -17.07 -19.61
C GLU A 325 -11.87 -16.80 -18.97
N VAL A 326 -11.37 -17.79 -18.20
CA VAL A 326 -10.02 -17.72 -17.61
C VAL A 326 -8.98 -17.67 -18.72
N ASN A 327 -8.12 -16.65 -18.68
CA ASN A 327 -7.00 -16.51 -19.60
C ASN A 327 -5.81 -15.88 -18.88
N LYS A 328 -4.84 -16.72 -18.54
CA LYS A 328 -3.68 -16.33 -17.74
C LYS A 328 -2.74 -15.39 -18.47
N GLU A 329 -2.55 -15.59 -19.76
CA GLU A 329 -1.70 -14.78 -20.62
C GLU A 329 -2.24 -13.35 -20.70
N LYS A 330 -3.55 -13.19 -20.95
CA LYS A 330 -4.20 -11.87 -20.93
C LYS A 330 -4.17 -11.22 -19.54
N ALA A 331 -4.29 -12.02 -18.47
CA ALA A 331 -4.17 -11.50 -17.10
C ALA A 331 -2.79 -10.88 -16.89
N LEU A 332 -1.72 -11.59 -17.29
CA LEU A 332 -0.34 -11.09 -17.20
C LEU A 332 -0.15 -9.80 -18.02
N GLU A 333 -0.65 -9.79 -19.26
CA GLU A 333 -0.59 -8.60 -20.13
C GLU A 333 -1.27 -7.40 -19.49
N CYS A 334 -2.48 -7.58 -18.97
CA CYS A 334 -3.24 -6.52 -18.32
C CYS A 334 -2.54 -6.00 -17.06
N TYR A 335 -2.05 -6.89 -16.19
CA TYR A 335 -1.31 -6.46 -15.00
C TYR A 335 -0.01 -5.72 -15.35
N THR A 336 0.70 -6.17 -16.42
CA THR A 336 1.92 -5.49 -16.87
C THR A 336 1.61 -4.08 -17.37
N LYS A 337 0.57 -3.92 -18.21
CA LYS A 337 0.12 -2.59 -18.64
C LYS A 337 -0.28 -1.70 -17.47
N ALA A 338 -0.98 -2.25 -16.48
CA ALA A 338 -1.35 -1.51 -15.28
C ALA A 338 -0.12 -1.05 -14.48
N ALA A 339 0.90 -1.90 -14.35
CA ALA A 339 2.16 -1.56 -13.68
C ALA A 339 2.96 -0.49 -14.44
N ASP A 340 3.01 -0.56 -15.78
CA ASP A 340 3.63 0.46 -16.65
C ASP A 340 2.94 1.83 -16.48
N MET A 341 1.64 1.82 -16.13
CA MET A 341 0.86 3.00 -15.78
C MET A 341 0.95 3.39 -14.30
N GLN A 342 1.89 2.81 -13.56
CA GLN A 342 2.13 3.06 -12.14
C GLN A 342 0.92 2.75 -11.23
N CYS A 343 0.07 1.80 -11.61
CA CYS A 343 -0.96 1.26 -10.74
C CYS A 343 -0.30 0.43 -9.63
N MET A 344 -0.40 0.87 -8.39
CA MET A 344 0.30 0.25 -7.26
C MET A 344 -0.12 -1.19 -7.00
N GLU A 345 -1.41 -1.50 -7.19
CA GLU A 345 -1.99 -2.83 -6.98
C GLU A 345 -1.47 -3.84 -8.01
N ALA A 346 -1.10 -3.35 -9.20
CA ALA A 346 -0.62 -4.21 -10.27
C ALA A 346 0.72 -4.88 -9.93
N TYR A 347 1.63 -4.19 -9.23
CA TYR A 347 2.91 -4.77 -8.79
C TYR A 347 2.68 -5.96 -7.85
N TRP A 348 1.75 -5.82 -6.91
CA TRP A 348 1.36 -6.90 -6.02
C TRP A 348 0.69 -8.06 -6.78
N ASN A 349 -0.20 -7.76 -7.71
CA ASN A 349 -0.86 -8.78 -8.51
C ASN A 349 0.11 -9.55 -9.42
N LEU A 350 1.13 -8.88 -9.96
CA LEU A 350 2.22 -9.52 -10.72
C LEU A 350 3.08 -10.41 -9.82
N TYR A 351 3.43 -9.95 -8.63
CA TYR A 351 4.08 -10.79 -7.63
C TYR A 351 3.25 -12.05 -7.35
N MET A 352 1.97 -11.88 -7.02
CA MET A 352 1.06 -13.01 -6.75
C MET A 352 0.87 -13.93 -7.97
N TYR A 353 0.95 -13.38 -9.18
CA TYR A 353 0.87 -14.18 -10.41
C TYR A 353 2.04 -15.16 -10.53
N TYR A 354 3.27 -14.73 -10.23
CA TYR A 354 4.47 -15.57 -10.28
C TYR A 354 4.62 -16.49 -9.06
N MET A 355 3.90 -16.23 -7.98
CA MET A 355 3.83 -17.10 -6.80
C MET A 355 2.76 -18.18 -6.92
N ASP A 356 1.75 -17.99 -7.80
CA ASP A 356 0.60 -18.86 -7.96
C ASP A 356 0.90 -19.98 -8.98
N GLU A 357 1.11 -21.21 -8.48
CA GLU A 357 1.38 -22.41 -9.30
C GLU A 357 0.25 -22.75 -10.28
N VAL A 358 -0.95 -22.22 -10.07
CA VAL A 358 -2.05 -22.35 -11.03
C VAL A 358 -1.82 -21.47 -12.25
N CYS A 359 -1.22 -20.30 -12.09
CA CYS A 359 -0.96 -19.37 -13.19
C CYS A 359 0.28 -19.74 -14.00
N THR A 360 1.38 -20.05 -13.32
CA THR A 360 2.68 -20.38 -13.91
C THR A 360 3.46 -21.25 -12.91
N PRO A 361 4.45 -22.04 -13.33
CA PRO A 361 5.40 -22.61 -12.39
C PRO A 361 5.98 -21.50 -11.52
N ARG A 362 6.01 -21.71 -10.19
CA ARG A 362 6.47 -20.70 -9.22
C ARG A 362 7.86 -20.17 -9.61
N ASP A 363 7.97 -18.87 -9.74
CA ASP A 363 9.22 -18.18 -10.12
C ASP A 363 9.52 -17.07 -9.11
N PHE A 364 10.22 -17.45 -8.04
CA PHE A 364 10.60 -16.52 -6.97
C PHE A 364 11.43 -15.33 -7.47
N LYS A 365 12.27 -15.56 -8.50
CA LYS A 365 13.13 -14.50 -9.02
C LYS A 365 12.30 -13.40 -9.68
N LYS A 366 11.39 -13.78 -10.59
CA LYS A 366 10.48 -12.84 -11.23
C LYS A 366 9.51 -12.21 -10.22
N ALA A 367 9.03 -12.98 -9.25
CA ALA A 367 8.19 -12.46 -8.17
C ALA A 367 8.89 -11.33 -7.41
N VAL A 368 10.16 -11.54 -7.00
CA VAL A 368 10.97 -10.52 -6.33
C VAL A 368 11.29 -9.33 -7.23
N GLU A 369 11.56 -9.54 -8.54
CA GLU A 369 11.76 -8.45 -9.49
C GLU A 369 10.54 -7.49 -9.54
N TRP A 370 9.31 -8.03 -9.50
CA TRP A 370 8.10 -7.19 -9.46
C TRP A 370 7.89 -6.51 -8.12
N LEU A 371 8.25 -7.16 -7.01
CA LEU A 371 8.26 -6.50 -5.70
C LEU A 371 9.26 -5.32 -5.67
N GLN A 372 10.44 -5.47 -6.28
CA GLN A 372 11.43 -4.39 -6.35
C GLN A 372 10.93 -3.21 -7.18
N LYS A 373 10.27 -3.46 -8.32
CA LYS A 373 9.62 -2.40 -9.10
C LYS A 373 8.51 -1.70 -8.29
N GLY A 374 7.73 -2.46 -7.52
CA GLY A 374 6.71 -1.91 -6.62
C GLY A 374 7.34 -1.06 -5.51
N ASP A 375 8.47 -1.49 -4.96
CA ASP A 375 9.26 -0.73 -3.98
C ASP A 375 9.78 0.60 -4.57
N GLU A 376 10.31 0.57 -5.80
CA GLU A 376 10.75 1.77 -6.53
C GLU A 376 9.59 2.73 -6.80
N ALA A 377 8.40 2.20 -7.07
CA ALA A 377 7.18 2.98 -7.23
C ALA A 377 6.59 3.51 -5.91
N GLY A 378 7.12 3.09 -4.76
CA GLY A 378 6.68 3.53 -3.44
C GLY A 378 5.59 2.66 -2.79
N ASN A 379 5.38 1.43 -3.28
CA ASN A 379 4.46 0.49 -2.66
C ASN A 379 5.10 -0.18 -1.43
N MET A 380 4.72 0.26 -0.23
CA MET A 380 5.30 -0.22 1.02
C MET A 380 4.94 -1.68 1.34
N GLN A 381 3.84 -2.20 0.82
CA GLN A 381 3.50 -3.63 0.93
C GLN A 381 4.53 -4.48 0.16
N CYS A 382 4.88 -4.06 -1.06
CA CYS A 382 5.94 -4.71 -1.83
C CYS A 382 7.29 -4.61 -1.10
N THR A 383 7.63 -3.43 -0.56
CA THR A 383 8.83 -3.21 0.24
C THR A 383 8.93 -4.18 1.41
N TYR A 384 7.84 -4.33 2.17
CA TYR A 384 7.78 -5.27 3.30
C TYR A 384 7.89 -6.73 2.83
N GLN A 385 7.21 -7.11 1.75
CA GLN A 385 7.24 -8.48 1.25
C GLN A 385 8.64 -8.92 0.80
N ILE A 386 9.47 -8.00 0.29
CA ILE A 386 10.89 -8.29 -0.02
C ILE A 386 11.63 -8.81 1.21
N THR A 387 11.32 -8.32 2.42
CA THR A 387 11.97 -8.79 3.65
C THR A 387 11.69 -10.26 3.92
N LYS A 388 10.48 -10.75 3.65
CA LYS A 388 10.12 -12.15 3.82
C LYS A 388 10.89 -13.05 2.85
N HIS A 389 11.10 -12.59 1.60
CA HIS A 389 11.95 -13.31 0.63
C HIS A 389 13.43 -13.33 1.03
N ILE A 390 13.94 -12.23 1.61
CA ILE A 390 15.33 -12.20 2.14
C ILE A 390 15.47 -13.15 3.33
N GLU A 391 14.49 -13.24 4.19
CA GLU A 391 14.49 -14.12 5.36
C GLU A 391 14.59 -15.61 4.96
N HIS A 392 13.84 -16.02 3.92
CA HIS A 392 13.84 -17.40 3.43
C HIS A 392 14.96 -17.69 2.42
N GLY A 393 15.47 -16.66 1.73
CA GLY A 393 16.43 -16.81 0.64
C GLY A 393 15.77 -17.18 -0.70
N ASP A 394 14.47 -16.89 -0.85
CA ASP A 394 13.65 -17.24 -2.00
C ASP A 394 13.72 -16.14 -3.08
N GLY A 395 14.42 -16.41 -4.18
CA GLY A 395 14.60 -15.46 -5.29
C GLY A 395 15.54 -14.29 -5.01
N ILE A 396 15.96 -14.10 -3.78
CA ILE A 396 16.92 -13.09 -3.30
C ILE A 396 17.78 -13.68 -2.17
N GLU A 397 19.07 -13.37 -2.17
CA GLU A 397 20.02 -13.86 -1.18
C GLU A 397 19.71 -13.35 0.23
N ARG A 398 19.86 -14.24 1.24
CA ARG A 398 19.77 -13.88 2.66
C ARG A 398 20.83 -12.85 3.02
N ASN A 399 20.40 -11.70 3.54
CA ASN A 399 21.30 -10.64 3.95
C ASN A 399 20.65 -9.77 5.03
N ALA A 400 21.18 -9.82 6.23
CA ALA A 400 20.61 -9.11 7.38
C ALA A 400 20.57 -7.57 7.18
N ALA A 401 21.60 -6.99 6.54
CA ALA A 401 21.63 -5.55 6.29
C ALA A 401 20.56 -5.13 5.25
N LYS A 402 20.36 -5.93 4.19
CA LYS A 402 19.25 -5.70 3.23
C LYS A 402 17.89 -5.91 3.89
N TYR A 403 17.75 -6.93 4.74
CA TYR A 403 16.53 -7.18 5.51
C TYR A 403 16.15 -5.95 6.33
N TYR A 404 17.10 -5.45 7.13
CA TYR A 404 16.89 -4.23 7.92
C TYR A 404 16.59 -3.01 7.05
N PHE A 405 17.30 -2.83 5.93
CA PHE A 405 17.07 -1.70 5.01
C PHE A 405 15.61 -1.65 4.52
N TYR A 406 15.10 -2.75 3.97
CA TYR A 406 13.73 -2.80 3.47
C TYR A 406 12.71 -2.73 4.61
N MET A 407 12.97 -3.36 5.75
CA MET A 407 12.12 -3.30 6.92
C MET A 407 11.97 -1.86 7.44
N ASN A 408 13.09 -1.15 7.57
CA ASN A 408 13.10 0.25 7.99
C ASN A 408 12.39 1.15 6.97
N LYS A 409 12.59 0.91 5.65
CA LYS A 409 11.90 1.66 4.59
C LYS A 409 10.40 1.46 4.65
N ALA A 410 9.92 0.24 4.81
CA ALA A 410 8.49 -0.06 4.91
C ALA A 410 7.86 0.60 6.15
N ALA A 411 8.48 0.46 7.32
CA ALA A 411 8.00 1.05 8.55
C ALA A 411 8.04 2.59 8.53
N ALA A 412 9.11 3.20 8.00
CA ALA A 412 9.21 4.64 7.83
C ALA A 412 8.18 5.18 6.82
N GLY A 413 7.81 4.39 5.83
CA GLY A 413 6.75 4.67 4.86
C GLY A 413 5.34 4.47 5.41
N GLY A 414 5.19 4.07 6.68
CA GLY A 414 3.88 3.94 7.34
C GLY A 414 3.22 2.58 7.19
N TYR A 415 3.96 1.54 6.74
CA TYR A 415 3.41 0.19 6.69
C TYR A 415 3.39 -0.43 8.09
N GLU A 416 2.21 -0.53 8.67
CA GLU A 416 2.00 -0.82 10.09
C GLU A 416 2.51 -2.21 10.52
N GLU A 417 2.37 -3.21 9.65
CA GLU A 417 2.84 -4.58 9.89
C GLU A 417 4.37 -4.66 10.04
N ALA A 418 5.11 -3.68 9.53
CA ALA A 418 6.56 -3.62 9.68
C ALA A 418 7.02 -3.07 11.03
N TYR A 419 6.14 -2.43 11.82
CA TYR A 419 6.56 -1.77 13.07
C TYR A 419 7.11 -2.73 14.10
N LEU A 420 6.43 -3.86 14.32
CA LEU A 420 6.84 -4.89 15.26
C LEU A 420 8.16 -5.55 14.83
N ASP A 421 8.26 -5.91 13.54
CA ASP A 421 9.46 -6.57 13.00
C ASP A 421 10.68 -5.64 13.02
N LEU A 422 10.50 -4.34 12.75
CA LEU A 422 11.58 -3.36 12.86
C LEU A 422 12.04 -3.16 14.31
N ALA A 423 11.09 -3.14 15.26
CA ALA A 423 11.42 -3.10 16.68
C ALA A 423 12.27 -4.31 17.09
N ASN A 424 11.91 -5.51 16.59
CA ASN A 424 12.68 -6.74 16.80
C ASN A 424 14.09 -6.67 16.18
N CYS A 425 14.24 -6.03 15.01
CA CYS A 425 15.56 -5.77 14.41
C CYS A 425 16.45 -4.95 15.34
N TYR A 426 15.93 -3.88 15.94
CA TYR A 426 16.68 -3.06 16.89
C TYR A 426 16.96 -3.80 18.21
N LYS A 427 15.99 -4.57 18.72
CA LYS A 427 16.14 -5.36 19.95
C LYS A 427 17.26 -6.40 19.81
N ALA A 428 17.33 -7.09 18.67
CA ALA A 428 18.27 -8.18 18.44
C ALA A 428 19.56 -7.76 17.72
N GLY A 429 19.61 -6.55 17.12
CA GLY A 429 20.74 -6.09 16.29
C GLY A 429 20.77 -6.77 14.91
N ILE A 430 19.59 -7.12 14.34
CA ILE A 430 19.51 -7.78 13.03
C ILE A 430 19.76 -6.76 11.93
N GLY A 431 20.90 -6.85 11.26
CA GLY A 431 21.29 -5.95 10.18
C GLY A 431 21.56 -4.50 10.57
N THR A 432 21.49 -4.19 11.86
CA THR A 432 21.73 -2.86 12.45
C THR A 432 22.42 -2.99 13.81
N GLN A 433 22.85 -1.89 14.38
CA GLN A 433 23.34 -1.88 15.75
C GLN A 433 22.16 -2.11 16.72
N GLN A 434 22.37 -2.97 17.72
CA GLN A 434 21.38 -3.21 18.77
C GLN A 434 21.07 -1.92 19.52
N SER A 435 19.79 -1.60 19.72
CA SER A 435 19.33 -0.40 20.42
C SER A 435 17.99 -0.64 21.12
N GLY A 436 18.02 -0.74 22.45
CA GLY A 436 16.80 -0.85 23.24
C GLY A 436 15.89 0.37 23.10
N ASN A 437 16.46 1.58 23.04
CA ASN A 437 15.67 2.82 22.91
C ASN A 437 14.88 2.86 21.60
N LEU A 438 15.53 2.54 20.47
CA LEU A 438 14.84 2.51 19.16
C LEU A 438 13.82 1.36 19.10
N ALA A 439 14.14 0.20 19.70
CA ALA A 439 13.19 -0.90 19.82
C ALA A 439 11.93 -0.46 20.59
N PHE A 440 12.11 0.21 21.73
CA PHE A 440 11.00 0.75 22.52
C PHE A 440 10.13 1.74 21.76
N GLU A 441 10.72 2.69 21.04
CA GLU A 441 9.99 3.66 20.22
C GLU A 441 9.13 2.97 19.15
N TRP A 442 9.66 1.96 18.49
CA TRP A 442 8.91 1.22 17.48
C TRP A 442 7.87 0.28 18.08
N TYR A 443 8.12 -0.33 19.25
CA TYR A 443 7.08 -1.07 19.96
C TYR A 443 5.93 -0.19 20.42
N GLN A 444 6.19 1.08 20.80
CA GLN A 444 5.11 2.05 21.06
C GLN A 444 4.24 2.34 19.84
N LYS A 445 4.82 2.34 18.63
CA LYS A 445 4.04 2.48 17.39
C LYS A 445 3.27 1.19 17.08
N ALA A 446 3.91 0.04 17.22
CA ALA A 446 3.27 -1.27 17.01
C ALA A 446 2.08 -1.48 17.96
N ALA A 447 2.20 -1.07 19.21
CA ALA A 447 1.13 -1.17 20.22
C ALA A 447 -0.15 -0.37 19.89
N LYS A 448 -0.08 0.58 18.97
CA LYS A 448 -1.26 1.34 18.51
C LYS A 448 -2.06 0.61 17.43
N VAL A 449 -1.47 -0.39 16.79
CA VAL A 449 -2.02 -1.03 15.59
C VAL A 449 -2.15 -2.54 15.70
N SER A 450 -1.46 -3.17 16.65
CA SER A 450 -1.54 -4.63 16.84
C SER A 450 -1.49 -5.06 18.32
N VAL A 451 -2.14 -6.17 18.61
CA VAL A 451 -2.18 -6.75 19.97
C VAL A 451 -0.80 -7.29 20.37
N GLU A 452 -0.10 -7.91 19.45
CA GLU A 452 1.28 -8.39 19.64
C GLU A 452 2.23 -7.23 19.95
N GLY A 453 1.97 -6.04 19.34
CA GLY A 453 2.70 -4.81 19.66
C GLY A 453 2.46 -4.35 21.11
N ILE A 454 1.25 -4.49 21.64
CA ILE A 454 0.92 -4.19 23.04
C ILE A 454 1.69 -5.14 23.95
N THR A 455 1.69 -6.44 23.65
CA THR A 455 2.44 -7.47 24.40
C THR A 455 3.95 -7.20 24.40
N ALA A 456 4.51 -6.86 23.23
CA ALA A 456 5.93 -6.54 23.13
C ALA A 456 6.30 -5.25 23.89
N LEU A 457 5.44 -4.24 23.90
CA LEU A 457 5.63 -3.03 24.71
C LEU A 457 5.57 -3.34 26.21
N ALA A 458 4.64 -4.22 26.64
CA ALA A 458 4.58 -4.69 28.02
C ALA A 458 5.88 -5.39 28.44
N GLN A 459 6.42 -6.26 27.58
CA GLN A 459 7.72 -6.90 27.81
C GLN A 459 8.86 -5.88 27.93
N CYS A 460 8.82 -4.75 27.17
CA CYS A 460 9.79 -3.70 27.36
C CYS A 460 9.78 -3.11 28.76
N TYR A 461 8.60 -2.89 29.34
CA TYR A 461 8.47 -2.43 30.73
C TYR A 461 8.86 -3.53 31.73
N THR A 462 8.57 -4.80 31.46
CA THR A 462 8.96 -5.92 32.31
C THR A 462 10.48 -6.06 32.42
N TYR A 463 11.19 -5.93 31.32
CA TYR A 463 12.63 -6.18 31.25
C TYR A 463 13.51 -4.91 31.19
N GLY A 464 12.91 -3.74 31.18
CA GLY A 464 13.63 -2.47 31.08
C GLY A 464 14.29 -2.27 29.72
N ILE A 465 13.67 -2.74 28.61
CA ILE A 465 14.23 -2.61 27.25
C ILE A 465 13.95 -1.20 26.72
N GLY A 466 14.97 -0.36 26.67
CA GLY A 466 14.86 1.02 26.17
C GLY A 466 14.03 1.95 27.05
N THR A 467 13.62 1.49 28.20
CA THR A 467 12.87 2.24 29.21
C THR A 467 13.28 1.80 30.61
N GLN A 468 12.87 2.51 31.62
CA GLN A 468 12.99 2.03 33.01
C GLN A 468 11.99 0.89 33.23
N GLN A 469 12.42 -0.14 33.97
CA GLN A 469 11.53 -1.25 34.35
C GLN A 469 10.34 -0.72 35.17
N ASP A 470 9.13 -1.19 34.80
CA ASP A 470 7.87 -0.75 35.40
C ASP A 470 6.83 -1.87 35.29
N TYR A 471 6.74 -2.69 36.32
CA TYR A 471 5.83 -3.84 36.35
C TYR A 471 4.35 -3.43 36.37
N ASP A 472 4.00 -2.26 36.95
CA ASP A 472 2.61 -1.79 37.00
C ASP A 472 2.12 -1.51 35.59
N LYS A 473 2.91 -0.78 34.79
CA LYS A 473 2.58 -0.52 33.37
C LYS A 473 2.61 -1.79 32.53
N ALA A 474 3.55 -2.69 32.78
CA ALA A 474 3.60 -3.97 32.08
C ALA A 474 2.29 -4.75 32.26
N VAL A 475 1.82 -4.85 33.51
CA VAL A 475 0.58 -5.56 33.84
C VAL A 475 -0.67 -4.88 33.22
N GLU A 476 -0.73 -3.55 33.21
CA GLU A 476 -1.82 -2.84 32.52
C GLU A 476 -1.88 -3.21 31.04
N LEU A 477 -0.76 -3.22 30.36
CA LEU A 477 -0.68 -3.59 28.94
C LEU A 477 -0.95 -5.08 28.72
N TYR A 478 -0.38 -5.96 29.55
CA TYR A 478 -0.68 -7.40 29.48
C TYR A 478 -2.17 -7.70 29.65
N LYS A 479 -2.86 -7.02 30.56
CA LYS A 479 -4.31 -7.17 30.72
C LYS A 479 -5.05 -6.81 29.45
N ILE A 480 -4.70 -5.67 28.82
CA ILE A 480 -5.32 -5.23 27.55
C ILE A 480 -5.12 -6.28 26.45
N ALA A 481 -3.91 -6.78 26.26
CA ALA A 481 -3.60 -7.77 25.23
C ALA A 481 -4.21 -9.16 25.55
N ALA A 482 -4.16 -9.59 26.80
CA ALA A 482 -4.72 -10.87 27.25
C ALA A 482 -6.24 -10.93 27.11
N GLU A 483 -6.95 -9.82 27.37
CA GLU A 483 -8.40 -9.70 27.17
C GLU A 483 -8.76 -9.72 25.68
N GLN A 484 -7.86 -9.28 24.78
CA GLN A 484 -8.01 -9.40 23.34
C GLN A 484 -7.61 -10.77 22.79
N GLY A 485 -7.19 -11.69 23.66
CA GLY A 485 -6.92 -13.08 23.32
C GLY A 485 -5.46 -13.42 23.01
N ASP A 486 -4.50 -12.49 23.18
CA ASP A 486 -3.09 -12.81 22.93
C ASP A 486 -2.55 -13.84 23.93
N ALA A 487 -2.15 -15.01 23.43
CA ALA A 487 -1.72 -16.13 24.26
C ALA A 487 -0.40 -15.86 25.01
N GLN A 488 0.51 -15.06 24.41
CA GLN A 488 1.75 -14.67 25.07
C GLN A 488 1.46 -13.71 26.24
N ALA A 489 0.60 -12.71 26.04
CA ALA A 489 0.20 -11.79 27.10
C ALA A 489 -0.56 -12.51 28.24
N GLN A 490 -1.42 -13.49 27.91
CA GLN A 490 -2.07 -14.33 28.91
C GLN A 490 -1.07 -15.10 29.74
N CYS A 491 -0.05 -15.68 29.10
CA CYS A 491 1.03 -16.38 29.80
C CYS A 491 1.84 -15.41 30.67
N ASP A 492 2.27 -14.26 30.14
CA ASP A 492 3.06 -13.27 30.87
C ASP A 492 2.27 -12.66 32.04
N LEU A 493 0.98 -12.41 31.87
CA LEU A 493 0.08 -11.99 32.95
C LEU A 493 -0.07 -13.05 34.04
N GLY A 494 -0.13 -14.33 33.67
CA GLY A 494 -0.08 -15.46 34.59
C GLY A 494 1.20 -15.49 35.41
N ILE A 495 2.35 -15.18 34.77
CA ILE A 495 3.63 -15.04 35.46
C ILE A 495 3.58 -13.90 36.47
N CYS A 496 3.06 -12.75 36.11
CA CYS A 496 2.90 -11.60 37.01
C CYS A 496 2.05 -11.94 38.23
N TYR A 497 0.93 -12.63 38.08
CA TYR A 497 0.09 -13.08 39.20
C TYR A 497 0.78 -14.14 40.05
N ARG A 498 1.57 -15.02 39.47
CA ARG A 498 2.34 -16.06 40.21
C ARG A 498 3.45 -15.41 41.04
N SER A 499 4.19 -14.46 40.50
CA SER A 499 5.31 -13.78 41.18
C SER A 499 4.89 -12.68 42.15
N GLY A 500 3.81 -11.95 41.82
CA GLY A 500 3.38 -10.75 42.52
C GLY A 500 4.08 -9.47 41.97
N GLU A 501 4.52 -9.49 40.72
CA GLU A 501 5.16 -8.36 40.07
C GLU A 501 4.12 -7.45 39.38
N GLY A 502 3.97 -6.21 39.83
CA GLY A 502 2.97 -5.25 39.33
C GLY A 502 1.51 -5.56 39.67
N VAL A 503 1.27 -6.67 40.40
CA VAL A 503 -0.03 -7.09 40.92
C VAL A 503 0.12 -7.80 42.23
N GLU A 504 -0.94 -7.87 43.04
CA GLU A 504 -0.95 -8.74 44.22
C GLU A 504 -0.81 -10.21 43.77
N LYS A 505 0.06 -10.94 44.49
CA LYS A 505 0.32 -12.35 44.21
C LYS A 505 -0.95 -13.18 44.33
N ASP A 506 -1.36 -13.83 43.28
CA ASP A 506 -2.56 -14.65 43.21
C ASP A 506 -2.32 -15.87 42.29
N PRO A 507 -1.81 -17.00 42.86
CA PRO A 507 -1.52 -18.19 42.07
C PRO A 507 -2.79 -18.80 41.40
N VAL A 508 -3.97 -18.60 41.98
CA VAL A 508 -5.21 -19.11 41.38
C VAL A 508 -5.52 -18.37 40.09
N LYS A 509 -5.43 -17.04 40.11
CA LYS A 509 -5.56 -16.25 38.89
C LYS A 509 -4.46 -16.54 37.88
N ALA A 510 -3.25 -16.85 38.33
CA ALA A 510 -2.18 -17.30 37.42
C ALA A 510 -2.60 -18.54 36.63
N ILE A 511 -3.17 -19.56 37.32
CA ILE A 511 -3.69 -20.76 36.66
C ILE A 511 -4.81 -20.42 35.66
N GLU A 512 -5.75 -19.53 36.01
CA GLU A 512 -6.83 -19.14 35.13
C GLU A 512 -6.28 -18.54 33.81
N TRP A 513 -5.27 -17.68 33.88
CA TRP A 513 -4.65 -17.09 32.70
C TRP A 513 -3.79 -18.08 31.92
N TYR A 514 -3.04 -18.96 32.60
CA TYR A 514 -2.30 -20.03 31.93
C TYR A 514 -3.23 -21.01 31.20
N LEU A 515 -4.43 -21.31 31.74
CA LEU A 515 -5.39 -22.19 31.08
C LEU A 515 -5.88 -21.54 29.76
N LYS A 516 -6.19 -20.25 29.77
CA LYS A 516 -6.60 -19.54 28.55
C LYS A 516 -5.51 -19.59 27.47
N ALA A 517 -4.25 -19.36 27.84
CA ALA A 517 -3.13 -19.49 26.91
C ALA A 517 -2.90 -20.94 26.45
N ALA A 518 -3.08 -21.90 27.35
CA ALA A 518 -2.94 -23.33 27.07
C ALA A 518 -4.02 -23.85 26.11
N GLU A 519 -5.25 -23.35 26.19
CA GLU A 519 -6.34 -23.63 25.21
C GLU A 519 -5.95 -23.24 23.78
N GLN A 520 -5.08 -22.27 23.63
CA GLN A 520 -4.53 -21.84 22.34
C GLN A 520 -3.23 -22.60 21.95
N GLY A 521 -2.81 -23.59 22.75
CA GLY A 521 -1.61 -24.38 22.52
C GLY A 521 -0.30 -23.67 22.90
N HIS A 522 -0.34 -22.64 23.76
CA HIS A 522 0.86 -21.92 24.17
C HIS A 522 1.76 -22.77 25.06
N GLY A 523 2.90 -23.28 24.53
CA GLY A 523 3.79 -24.22 25.18
C GLY A 523 4.33 -23.75 26.53
N GLY A 524 4.68 -22.47 26.67
CA GLY A 524 5.16 -21.89 27.91
C GLY A 524 4.10 -21.90 29.04
N ALA A 525 2.83 -21.63 28.69
CA ALA A 525 1.72 -21.67 29.63
C ALA A 525 1.44 -23.10 30.08
N LEU A 526 1.46 -24.06 29.15
CA LEU A 526 1.34 -25.50 29.45
C LEU A 526 2.44 -25.97 30.41
N ASN A 527 3.70 -25.59 30.15
CA ASN A 527 4.79 -25.87 31.05
C ASN A 527 4.60 -25.26 32.45
N ASN A 528 4.16 -23.98 32.50
CA ASN A 528 3.86 -23.32 33.78
C ASN A 528 2.73 -24.01 34.54
N LEU A 529 1.67 -24.49 33.86
CA LEU A 529 0.64 -25.32 34.50
C LEU A 529 1.22 -26.62 35.07
N GLY A 530 2.09 -27.31 34.33
CA GLY A 530 2.82 -28.49 34.85
C GLY A 530 3.55 -28.17 36.14
N ILE A 531 4.26 -27.05 36.21
CA ILE A 531 4.95 -26.60 37.43
C ILE A 531 3.96 -26.33 38.58
N MET A 532 2.84 -25.67 38.31
CA MET A 532 1.80 -25.34 39.31
C MET A 532 1.25 -26.62 39.95
N TYR A 533 0.88 -27.60 39.12
CA TYR A 533 0.35 -28.90 39.60
C TYR A 533 1.42 -29.76 40.29
N GLN A 534 2.65 -29.80 39.78
CA GLN A 534 3.74 -30.55 40.39
C GLN A 534 4.02 -30.07 41.83
N HIS A 535 4.01 -28.77 42.05
CA HIS A 535 4.40 -28.17 43.34
C HIS A 535 3.22 -27.78 44.23
N GLY A 536 1.97 -27.94 43.75
CA GLY A 536 0.79 -27.53 44.50
C GLY A 536 0.69 -26.02 44.69
N ILE A 537 1.04 -25.22 43.66
CA ILE A 537 1.05 -23.78 43.73
C ILE A 537 -0.32 -23.24 43.27
N GLY A 538 -1.16 -22.78 44.19
CA GLY A 538 -2.52 -22.29 43.89
C GLY A 538 -3.52 -23.41 43.58
N VAL A 539 -3.11 -24.65 43.61
CA VAL A 539 -3.90 -25.87 43.38
C VAL A 539 -3.32 -27.01 44.22
N GLU A 540 -4.08 -28.07 44.49
CA GLU A 540 -3.56 -29.27 45.13
C GLU A 540 -2.54 -29.93 44.21
N SER A 541 -1.44 -30.44 44.81
CA SER A 541 -0.38 -31.12 44.03
C SER A 541 -0.94 -32.37 43.35
N ASP A 542 -0.75 -32.47 42.04
CA ASP A 542 -1.15 -33.60 41.23
C ASP A 542 -0.06 -33.90 40.19
N ILE A 543 0.68 -34.96 40.42
CA ILE A 543 1.82 -35.34 39.58
C ILE A 543 1.37 -35.90 38.23
N ASP A 544 0.24 -36.61 38.21
CA ASP A 544 -0.32 -37.16 36.95
C ASP A 544 -0.79 -36.02 36.05
N GLN A 545 -1.49 -35.02 36.59
CA GLN A 545 -1.90 -33.82 35.89
C GLN A 545 -0.68 -32.99 35.44
N ALA A 546 0.37 -32.89 36.26
CA ALA A 546 1.60 -32.23 35.88
C ALA A 546 2.26 -32.90 34.66
N ALA A 547 2.33 -34.25 34.66
CA ALA A 547 2.84 -35.03 33.53
C ALA A 547 2.06 -34.77 32.25
N GLU A 548 0.74 -34.71 32.33
CA GLU A 548 -0.14 -34.40 31.17
C GLU A 548 0.15 -33.01 30.59
N TYR A 549 0.30 -31.99 31.44
CA TYR A 549 0.62 -30.64 30.98
C TYR A 549 2.04 -30.53 30.41
N TYR A 550 3.04 -31.17 31.00
CA TYR A 550 4.40 -31.23 30.46
C TYR A 550 4.44 -31.94 29.10
N LEU A 551 3.67 -33.02 28.94
CA LEU A 551 3.57 -33.70 27.65
C LEU A 551 2.97 -32.79 26.57
N LYS A 552 1.86 -32.12 26.89
CA LYS A 552 1.25 -31.14 25.97
C LYS A 552 2.22 -29.99 25.65
N ALA A 553 2.98 -29.50 26.63
CA ALA A 553 3.99 -28.49 26.40
C ALA A 553 5.10 -28.96 25.45
N ALA A 554 5.56 -30.21 25.65
CA ALA A 554 6.55 -30.85 24.79
C ALA A 554 6.07 -31.05 23.36
N GLU A 555 4.83 -31.50 23.19
CA GLU A 555 4.15 -31.64 21.87
C GLU A 555 3.98 -30.30 21.20
N ALA A 556 3.73 -29.22 21.96
CA ALA A 556 3.72 -27.83 21.46
C ALA A 556 5.13 -27.27 21.15
N GLY A 557 6.18 -28.09 21.28
CA GLY A 557 7.56 -27.71 20.97
C GLY A 557 8.29 -26.90 22.03
N ASN A 558 7.75 -26.76 23.26
CA ASN A 558 8.40 -26.03 24.33
C ASN A 558 9.58 -26.83 24.91
N ALA A 559 10.80 -26.28 24.87
CA ALA A 559 12.01 -26.95 25.28
C ALA A 559 12.02 -27.33 26.78
N ASP A 560 11.51 -26.44 27.66
CA ASP A 560 11.41 -26.71 29.10
C ASP A 560 10.41 -27.83 29.37
N GLY A 561 9.26 -27.84 28.66
CA GLY A 561 8.26 -28.91 28.70
C GLY A 561 8.83 -30.24 28.22
N GLN A 562 9.63 -30.24 27.13
CA GLN A 562 10.33 -31.45 26.64
C GLN A 562 11.33 -31.98 27.67
N PHE A 563 12.07 -31.09 28.31
CA PHE A 563 12.98 -31.46 29.41
C PHE A 563 12.20 -32.04 30.60
N CYS A 564 11.15 -31.36 31.06
CA CYS A 564 10.37 -31.78 32.22
C CYS A 564 9.73 -33.17 32.00
N ILE A 565 9.07 -33.38 30.84
CA ILE A 565 8.47 -34.68 30.54
C ILE A 565 9.54 -35.77 30.35
N GLY A 566 10.70 -35.44 29.81
CA GLY A 566 11.87 -36.35 29.76
C GLY A 566 12.29 -36.82 31.13
N LEU A 567 12.33 -35.91 32.12
CA LEU A 567 12.61 -36.27 33.54
C LEU A 567 11.50 -37.14 34.13
N PHE A 568 10.24 -36.86 33.83
CA PHE A 568 9.10 -37.61 34.31
C PHE A 568 9.14 -39.05 33.80
N TYR A 569 9.43 -39.26 32.51
CA TYR A 569 9.65 -40.60 31.95
C TYR A 569 10.89 -41.30 32.54
N ALA A 570 11.99 -40.58 32.76
CA ALA A 570 13.19 -41.17 33.33
C ALA A 570 12.98 -41.65 34.78
N ASN A 571 12.12 -40.96 35.54
CA ASN A 571 11.89 -41.26 36.96
C ASN A 571 10.61 -42.06 37.25
N GLY A 572 9.71 -42.18 36.25
CA GLY A 572 8.39 -42.78 36.44
C GLY A 572 7.47 -41.93 37.33
N ALA A 573 7.50 -40.61 37.16
CA ALA A 573 6.69 -39.66 37.90
C ALA A 573 5.44 -39.28 37.09
N GLY A 574 4.25 -39.66 37.57
CA GLY A 574 2.98 -39.41 36.84
C GLY A 574 2.84 -40.11 35.49
N VAL A 575 3.84 -40.87 35.09
CA VAL A 575 3.90 -41.73 33.91
C VAL A 575 4.69 -42.99 34.21
N GLU A 576 4.48 -44.05 33.45
CA GLU A 576 5.29 -45.26 33.56
C GLU A 576 6.75 -44.97 33.18
N GLN A 577 7.73 -45.47 33.99
CA GLN A 577 9.15 -45.22 33.72
C GLN A 577 9.53 -45.78 32.34
N ASN A 578 10.09 -44.91 31.48
CA ASN A 578 10.48 -45.25 30.11
C ASN A 578 11.70 -44.44 29.68
N TYR A 579 12.87 -45.04 29.71
CA TYR A 579 14.11 -44.33 29.31
C TYR A 579 14.18 -44.05 27.80
N GLU A 580 13.52 -44.84 26.95
CA GLU A 580 13.51 -44.59 25.50
C GLU A 580 12.72 -43.33 25.20
N GLU A 581 11.54 -43.14 25.81
CA GLU A 581 10.75 -41.89 25.68
C GLU A 581 11.50 -40.71 26.32
N ALA A 582 12.17 -40.91 27.48
CA ALA A 582 12.99 -39.86 28.10
C ALA A 582 14.08 -39.37 27.14
N ILE A 583 14.80 -40.29 26.49
CA ILE A 583 15.85 -39.95 25.51
C ILE A 583 15.29 -39.21 24.31
N LYS A 584 14.13 -39.59 23.77
CA LYS A 584 13.47 -38.91 22.68
C LYS A 584 13.20 -37.44 23.02
N TRP A 585 12.55 -37.18 24.15
CA TRP A 585 12.24 -35.84 24.60
C TRP A 585 13.47 -35.00 24.94
N PHE A 586 14.47 -35.58 25.61
CA PHE A 586 15.74 -34.89 25.86
C PHE A 586 16.49 -34.55 24.57
N LYS A 587 16.43 -35.38 23.52
CA LYS A 587 17.01 -35.04 22.20
C LYS A 587 16.32 -33.86 21.54
N GLU A 588 14.99 -33.81 21.61
CA GLU A 588 14.23 -32.67 21.09
C GLU A 588 14.62 -31.38 21.84
N ALA A 589 14.63 -31.39 23.19
CA ALA A 589 15.05 -30.22 23.96
C ALA A 589 16.52 -29.84 23.72
N ALA A 590 17.42 -30.83 23.62
CA ALA A 590 18.84 -30.61 23.33
C ALA A 590 19.04 -29.97 21.92
N SER A 591 18.22 -30.33 20.95
CA SER A 591 18.26 -29.74 19.61
C SER A 591 17.91 -28.24 19.61
N GLN A 592 17.08 -27.81 20.55
CA GLN A 592 16.74 -26.42 20.81
C GLN A 592 17.77 -25.68 21.68
N GLY A 593 18.80 -26.40 22.13
CA GLY A 593 19.90 -25.82 22.88
C GLY A 593 19.79 -25.94 24.40
N GLU A 594 18.84 -26.69 24.92
CA GLU A 594 18.60 -26.85 26.36
C GLU A 594 19.75 -27.67 27.03
N PRO A 595 20.57 -27.10 27.95
CA PRO A 595 21.80 -27.73 28.43
C PRO A 595 21.56 -28.83 29.45
N ASP A 596 20.51 -28.75 30.28
CA ASP A 596 20.16 -29.79 31.24
C ASP A 596 19.81 -31.10 30.54
N SER A 597 19.04 -31.01 29.42
CA SER A 597 18.72 -32.18 28.59
C SER A 597 19.96 -32.82 27.97
N MET A 598 20.93 -32.01 27.49
CA MET A 598 22.22 -32.54 27.02
C MET A 598 22.96 -33.29 28.11
N PHE A 599 22.97 -32.74 29.31
CA PHE A 599 23.63 -33.38 30.45
C PHE A 599 22.96 -34.71 30.84
N HIS A 600 21.62 -34.75 30.89
CA HIS A 600 20.88 -35.99 31.18
C HIS A 600 21.05 -37.04 30.09
N LEU A 601 21.10 -36.62 28.80
CA LEU A 601 21.46 -37.55 27.70
C LEU A 601 22.84 -38.17 27.91
N ALA A 602 23.83 -37.38 28.31
CA ALA A 602 25.15 -37.89 28.60
C ALA A 602 25.13 -38.92 29.75
N GLN A 603 24.31 -38.68 30.78
CA GLN A 603 24.15 -39.65 31.88
C GLN A 603 23.52 -40.97 31.40
N LEU A 604 22.42 -40.91 30.64
CA LEU A 604 21.72 -42.08 30.11
C LEU A 604 22.62 -42.92 29.19
N TYR A 605 23.41 -42.29 28.30
CA TYR A 605 24.39 -42.98 27.46
C TYR A 605 25.56 -43.56 28.27
N ASN A 606 25.99 -42.91 29.36
CA ASN A 606 27.05 -43.44 30.24
C ASN A 606 26.59 -44.65 31.02
N GLU A 607 25.33 -44.69 31.47
CA GLU A 607 24.78 -45.79 32.27
C GLU A 607 24.22 -46.90 31.39
N GLY A 608 23.87 -46.62 30.13
CA GLY A 608 23.24 -47.57 29.21
C GLY A 608 21.78 -47.81 29.56
N LEU A 609 21.07 -46.76 30.01
CA LEU A 609 19.65 -46.83 30.36
C LEU A 609 18.80 -46.43 29.11
N GLY A 610 17.99 -47.35 28.64
CA GLY A 610 17.18 -47.20 27.43
C GLY A 610 17.98 -47.14 26.12
N VAL A 611 19.30 -47.17 26.16
CA VAL A 611 20.24 -47.16 25.02
C VAL A 611 21.49 -47.94 25.33
N GLU A 612 22.23 -48.36 24.29
CA GLU A 612 23.59 -48.90 24.49
C GLU A 612 24.56 -47.81 24.98
N LYS A 613 25.49 -48.19 25.83
CA LYS A 613 26.54 -47.28 26.30
C LYS A 613 27.37 -46.75 25.12
N ASP A 614 27.51 -45.44 25.05
CA ASP A 614 28.32 -44.80 24.03
C ASP A 614 29.10 -43.60 24.62
N MET A 615 30.38 -43.84 24.91
CA MET A 615 31.27 -42.83 25.50
C MET A 615 31.57 -41.67 24.54
N ASN A 616 31.42 -41.84 23.22
CA ASN A 616 31.57 -40.75 22.28
C ASN A 616 30.37 -39.79 22.39
N LEU A 617 29.15 -40.32 22.44
CA LEU A 617 27.95 -39.51 22.66
C LEU A 617 27.96 -38.87 24.06
N VAL A 618 28.45 -39.53 25.09
CA VAL A 618 28.68 -38.91 26.41
C VAL A 618 29.55 -37.67 26.28
N ALA A 619 30.70 -37.78 25.61
CA ALA A 619 31.60 -36.65 25.41
C ALA A 619 30.94 -35.54 24.58
N ILE A 620 30.25 -35.86 23.48
CA ILE A 620 29.57 -34.91 22.63
C ILE A 620 28.54 -34.10 23.42
N TYR A 621 27.63 -34.75 24.13
CA TYR A 621 26.57 -34.06 24.88
C TYR A 621 27.11 -33.24 26.05
N LEU A 622 28.13 -33.75 26.78
CA LEU A 622 28.78 -32.99 27.84
C LEU A 622 29.45 -31.72 27.30
N TYR A 623 30.16 -31.79 26.16
CA TYR A 623 30.77 -30.62 25.58
C TYR A 623 29.74 -29.68 24.99
N MET A 624 28.62 -30.14 24.41
CA MET A 624 27.52 -29.31 23.95
C MET A 624 26.89 -28.49 25.10
N ALA A 625 26.72 -29.11 26.29
CA ALA A 625 26.24 -28.45 27.49
C ALA A 625 27.30 -27.46 28.07
N ALA A 626 28.57 -27.90 28.13
CA ALA A 626 29.68 -27.10 28.65
C ALA A 626 29.95 -25.84 27.79
N ASP A 627 29.89 -25.95 26.47
CA ASP A 627 30.04 -24.82 25.53
C ASP A 627 28.93 -23.77 25.71
N ARG A 628 27.83 -24.12 26.39
CA ARG A 628 26.73 -23.21 26.81
C ARG A 628 26.87 -22.74 28.26
N GLY A 629 27.99 -23.04 28.89
CA GLY A 629 28.31 -22.61 30.26
C GLY A 629 27.66 -23.46 31.37
N PHE A 630 27.12 -24.65 31.05
CA PHE A 630 26.47 -25.50 32.03
C PHE A 630 27.49 -26.12 32.98
N GLN A 631 27.54 -25.61 34.21
CA GLN A 631 28.58 -25.93 35.19
C GLN A 631 28.66 -27.44 35.54
N PRO A 632 27.52 -28.19 35.71
CA PRO A 632 27.61 -29.64 35.99
C PRO A 632 28.31 -30.42 34.86
N ALA A 633 28.15 -30.03 33.59
CA ALA A 633 28.85 -30.67 32.49
C ALA A 633 30.36 -30.35 32.51
N ILE A 634 30.71 -29.08 32.78
CA ILE A 634 32.10 -28.63 32.93
C ILE A 634 32.80 -29.43 34.05
N ASP A 635 32.15 -29.56 35.19
CA ASP A 635 32.67 -30.30 36.32
C ASP A 635 32.84 -31.79 36.02
N ALA A 636 31.85 -32.41 35.33
CA ALA A 636 31.92 -33.79 34.89
C ALA A 636 33.09 -34.05 33.92
N ILE A 637 33.31 -33.16 32.94
CA ILE A 637 34.44 -33.25 32.01
C ILE A 637 35.77 -33.17 32.77
N ASN A 638 35.91 -32.19 33.63
CA ASN A 638 37.15 -31.96 34.39
C ASN A 638 37.47 -33.12 35.36
N LYS A 639 36.46 -33.57 36.11
CA LYS A 639 36.60 -34.66 37.08
C LYS A 639 37.00 -35.98 36.43
N ASN A 640 36.40 -36.29 35.28
CA ASN A 640 36.62 -37.57 34.59
C ASN A 640 37.68 -37.47 33.49
N ARG A 641 38.27 -36.27 33.25
CA ARG A 641 39.27 -35.99 32.22
C ARG A 641 38.81 -36.44 30.83
N ILE A 642 37.54 -36.15 30.49
CA ILE A 642 36.93 -36.56 29.22
C ILE A 642 37.56 -35.76 28.07
N PRO A 643 38.15 -36.44 27.07
CA PRO A 643 38.74 -35.71 25.93
C PRO A 643 37.65 -35.09 25.05
N ARG A 644 37.96 -33.95 24.43
CA ARG A 644 37.02 -33.30 23.49
C ARG A 644 36.86 -34.19 22.24
N PRO A 645 35.66 -34.55 21.84
CA PRO A 645 35.45 -35.37 20.66
C PRO A 645 35.92 -34.63 19.40
N GLU A 646 36.54 -35.37 18.48
CA GLU A 646 36.86 -34.81 17.16
C GLU A 646 35.59 -34.45 16.43
N ARG A 647 35.48 -33.20 15.92
CA ARG A 647 34.38 -32.82 15.03
C ARG A 647 34.52 -33.63 13.75
N LYS A 648 33.67 -34.60 13.51
CA LYS A 648 33.45 -35.10 12.14
C LYS A 648 32.75 -33.98 11.40
N GLU A 649 33.46 -33.40 10.42
CA GLU A 649 32.91 -32.40 9.48
C GLU A 649 31.67 -32.92 8.74
#